data_2b1ecda7db03b05808d2316a0d234ee4
#
_entry.id   2b1ecda7db03b05808d2316a0d234ee4
#
_cell.length_a   1.000
_cell.length_b   1.000
_cell.length_c   1.000
_cell.angle_alpha   90.00
_cell.angle_beta   90.00
_cell.angle_gamma   90.00
#
_symmetry.space_group_name_H-M   'P 1'
#
loop_
_entity.id
_entity.type
_entity.pdbx_description
1 polymer ?
#
loop_
_entity_poly.entity_id
_entity_poly.type
_entity_poly.pdbx_seq_one_letter_code
_entity_poly.pdbx_strand_id
1 'polypeptide(L)'
;MPNLPQPYQMRNWKNVALGYDSLVFDLSRTGQYLPLVWLKTNTVNYPNHSSFGLNTVVGTTVPLSTEAINAIPAVVGASLAGANKSNQNGTNWVLMCEEYFNRRASENVYLNGAQSGSGDDWWYETMPNVFFYELYSMYPATGDFNFQFKSVADQWYRAAGAMGGSATPWQMPNMDHRAWSLSTMSPNDNSVHEAEAAGAIGWLLYNAYVKTGDVRYRMGAEWSMEFLNSRSTNPSYELQLSYGTYLAARMNAELGTTYDLAKLVNWCFDIGPLRQWGAMVGTWGVYDCSGLIGEVNGVNNYAFIMNTFEQTGALVPMVRYDDRFARAIGKWVLNAANAARLLYPNYLPDQNQDSEGWSHVYDPNGYIAHEAIRQSNGGNTPYATGDAVSGGWGLTNLALYGSSHVGIFGGIIDTTNVSAILKLDCLKTDYFHAQAYPTYLLYNPYGVQKSVQIDAGAGTHDLYDAVSNSFLATNVTGMTSFVIPADAAVVIVITPSGGTLSYDLDKTLINGVVVDYRSGRTINNFPPRVKGLVPDRSDILLGKNAEIYCTAVDRDNDSLTYTWKATGGSFSGGGSQIAWTAPNTTGTYTLTCNVSDQRGGRDSAAINLNAVEFIAIPPAILRIKANPGKIDLGATSKLHCSAIDSNGFALLYKWSSASGLVSGSDSTANWTAPSAEGNYFVKCMVDDSHGGVTTDSIGIEVRDFSKNQTGQLVAYFPFNGDAADASGNGNNGTVSGATLTTDRAGKPNNAYSFNGVDNAIEVPNKPGLNSQNGITVSFWMRVGAFFVREQYPISHGNWENRWKISITDRRIRWTVKTTTGIKDLDSKTTLVLNNYYFVTAVYNGTDCEIYLDGDLDSFTSWSGTILPTTIDLTIGQVLPANNGYDFQGDLDEIRIYDYALSIQDVVNLYDASTSARQTPQAVLPAAFALKQNYPNPFNPLTTIRFDLPSQGYVTLKVFDVLGKEISTLMSGTLSAGSYSLPWNAVNFASGVYYYKLAVSDKVFVKKMILMR
;
A
#
# COMPACT_ATOMS: atom_id res chain seq x y z
N MET A 1 25.60 30.22 -9.60
CA MET A 1 24.46 31.17 -9.67
C MET A 1 24.90 32.55 -9.15
N PRO A 2 24.30 33.67 -9.57
CA PRO A 2 24.67 35.00 -9.15
C PRO A 2 24.37 35.26 -7.68
N ASN A 3 25.06 36.23 -7.06
CA ASN A 3 24.73 36.63 -5.70
C ASN A 3 23.38 37.35 -5.65
N LEU A 4 23.15 38.22 -6.66
CA LEU A 4 21.90 38.95 -6.82
C LEU A 4 21.33 38.69 -8.20
N PRO A 5 20.17 37.97 -8.31
CA PRO A 5 19.57 37.64 -9.61
C PRO A 5 19.07 38.93 -10.35
N GLN A 6 19.12 38.94 -11.68
CA GLN A 6 18.67 40.05 -12.51
C GLN A 6 17.68 39.58 -13.60
N PRO A 7 16.60 40.30 -13.84
CA PRO A 7 16.08 41.40 -12.99
C PRO A 7 15.55 40.82 -11.66
N TYR A 8 15.80 41.53 -10.56
CA TYR A 8 15.25 41.12 -9.26
C TYR A 8 13.83 41.65 -9.12
N GLN A 9 12.91 40.70 -8.90
CA GLN A 9 11.49 41.01 -8.67
C GLN A 9 10.90 39.93 -7.78
N MET A 10 10.74 40.22 -6.49
CA MET A 10 10.21 39.25 -5.53
C MET A 10 8.68 39.37 -5.45
N ARG A 11 8.02 38.21 -5.59
CA ARG A 11 6.58 38.08 -5.32
C ARG A 11 6.33 38.04 -3.80
N ASN A 12 5.17 38.48 -3.40
CA ASN A 12 4.64 38.15 -2.09
C ASN A 12 4.09 36.70 -2.10
N TRP A 13 4.96 35.74 -1.81
CA TRP A 13 4.64 34.33 -1.91
C TRP A 13 3.51 33.91 -0.98
N LYS A 14 3.37 34.55 0.18
CA LYS A 14 2.24 34.31 1.10
C LYS A 14 0.92 34.70 0.45
N ASN A 15 0.85 35.82 -0.22
CA ASN A 15 -0.35 36.24 -0.96
C ASN A 15 -0.65 35.31 -2.13
N VAL A 16 0.38 34.76 -2.80
CA VAL A 16 0.19 33.79 -3.87
C VAL A 16 -0.44 32.52 -3.32
N ALA A 17 0.10 32.00 -2.22
CA ALA A 17 -0.41 30.79 -1.57
C ALA A 17 -1.86 30.93 -1.08
N LEU A 18 -2.18 32.05 -0.44
CA LEU A 18 -3.54 32.35 0.01
C LEU A 18 -4.50 32.62 -1.17
N GLY A 19 -3.99 33.23 -2.27
CA GLY A 19 -4.76 33.41 -3.50
C GLY A 19 -5.04 32.09 -4.21
N TYR A 20 -4.07 31.18 -4.28
CA TYR A 20 -4.23 29.82 -4.77
C TYR A 20 -5.30 29.08 -3.96
N ASP A 21 -5.19 29.10 -2.64
CA ASP A 21 -6.18 28.47 -1.74
C ASP A 21 -7.60 29.01 -1.98
N SER A 22 -7.74 30.34 -2.05
CA SER A 22 -9.02 31.00 -2.28
C SER A 22 -9.61 30.69 -3.65
N LEU A 23 -8.79 30.50 -4.68
CA LEU A 23 -9.23 30.17 -6.03
C LEU A 23 -9.64 28.71 -6.14
N VAL A 24 -8.83 27.80 -5.60
CA VAL A 24 -8.98 26.35 -5.78
C VAL A 24 -10.10 25.79 -4.91
N PHE A 25 -10.21 26.22 -3.65
CA PHE A 25 -11.21 25.68 -2.71
C PHE A 25 -12.55 26.42 -2.71
N ASP A 26 -12.83 27.22 -3.74
CA ASP A 26 -14.11 27.90 -3.93
C ASP A 26 -15.03 27.05 -4.83
N LEU A 27 -15.89 26.24 -4.19
CA LEU A 27 -16.87 25.40 -4.87
C LEU A 27 -17.98 26.18 -5.61
N SER A 28 -18.13 27.49 -5.34
CA SER A 28 -19.17 28.33 -5.96
C SER A 28 -18.75 28.92 -7.31
N ARG A 29 -17.48 28.81 -7.68
CA ARG A 29 -16.98 29.35 -8.95
C ARG A 29 -17.58 28.62 -10.14
N THR A 30 -17.85 29.41 -11.17
CA THR A 30 -18.38 28.92 -12.44
C THR A 30 -17.54 29.43 -13.60
N GLY A 31 -17.40 28.63 -14.64
CA GLY A 31 -16.63 28.98 -15.82
C GLY A 31 -15.99 27.75 -16.46
N GLN A 32 -15.14 28.01 -17.46
CA GLN A 32 -14.42 26.92 -18.11
C GLN A 32 -13.49 26.23 -17.11
N TYR A 33 -13.66 24.94 -16.91
CA TYR A 33 -12.92 24.06 -15.97
C TYR A 33 -13.13 24.37 -14.48
N LEU A 34 -14.11 25.18 -14.11
CA LEU A 34 -14.44 25.50 -12.72
C LEU A 34 -15.70 24.76 -12.24
N PRO A 35 -15.77 24.41 -10.97
CA PRO A 35 -14.78 24.56 -9.91
C PRO A 35 -13.58 23.62 -10.08
N LEU A 36 -12.40 23.96 -9.51
CA LEU A 36 -11.15 23.19 -9.64
C LEU A 36 -11.09 22.01 -8.66
N VAL A 37 -11.86 22.08 -7.59
CA VAL A 37 -12.03 21.03 -6.57
C VAL A 37 -13.48 20.59 -6.56
N TRP A 38 -13.72 19.33 -6.22
CA TRP A 38 -15.08 18.77 -6.06
C TRP A 38 -15.17 17.91 -4.84
N LEU A 39 -16.39 17.81 -4.28
CA LEU A 39 -16.67 16.92 -3.15
C LEU A 39 -16.95 15.50 -3.66
N LYS A 40 -16.40 14.51 -2.95
CA LYS A 40 -16.56 13.09 -3.20
C LYS A 40 -17.35 12.49 -2.04
N THR A 41 -18.57 12.02 -2.32
CA THR A 41 -19.47 11.43 -1.32
C THR A 41 -19.35 9.91 -1.25
N ASN A 42 -18.89 9.27 -2.34
CA ASN A 42 -18.69 7.82 -2.41
C ASN A 42 -17.24 7.49 -1.99
N THR A 43 -16.96 7.63 -0.71
CA THR A 43 -15.68 7.30 -0.10
C THR A 43 -15.59 5.81 0.20
N VAL A 44 -14.40 5.23 0.07
CA VAL A 44 -14.15 3.79 0.21
C VAL A 44 -13.44 3.47 1.52
N ASN A 45 -12.40 4.24 1.83
CA ASN A 45 -11.59 4.00 3.02
C ASN A 45 -12.25 4.58 4.28
N TYR A 46 -12.96 5.70 4.13
CA TYR A 46 -13.67 6.40 5.22
C TYR A 46 -15.10 6.75 4.81
N PRO A 47 -16.02 5.78 4.71
CA PRO A 47 -17.37 5.97 4.20
C PRO A 47 -18.27 6.85 5.10
N ASN A 48 -17.81 7.20 6.30
CA ASN A 48 -18.56 7.99 7.27
C ASN A 48 -18.50 9.50 7.04
N HIS A 49 -17.62 9.96 6.15
CA HIS A 49 -17.49 11.37 5.79
C HIS A 49 -17.10 11.55 4.33
N SER A 50 -17.40 12.72 3.77
CA SER A 50 -17.02 13.09 2.43
C SER A 50 -15.50 13.27 2.31
N SER A 51 -14.99 13.10 1.11
CA SER A 51 -13.66 13.52 0.71
C SER A 51 -13.75 14.59 -0.38
N PHE A 52 -12.62 14.97 -0.94
CA PHE A 52 -12.56 15.86 -2.08
C PHE A 52 -11.55 15.36 -3.10
N GLY A 53 -11.71 15.85 -4.32
CA GLY A 53 -10.73 15.65 -5.38
C GLY A 53 -10.24 17.00 -5.90
N LEU A 54 -9.00 17.03 -6.34
CA LEU A 54 -8.36 18.15 -7.00
C LEU A 54 -7.76 17.64 -8.31
N ASN A 55 -8.09 18.30 -9.41
CA ASN A 55 -7.50 17.99 -10.72
C ASN A 55 -5.98 18.22 -10.70
N THR A 56 -5.26 17.46 -11.52
CA THR A 56 -3.80 17.60 -11.66
C THR A 56 -3.45 18.92 -12.36
N VAL A 57 -4.18 19.26 -13.39
CA VAL A 57 -4.05 20.56 -14.13
C VAL A 57 -5.42 21.18 -14.35
N VAL A 58 -5.43 22.46 -14.65
CA VAL A 58 -6.64 23.14 -15.12
C VAL A 58 -7.06 22.53 -16.45
N GLY A 59 -8.29 22.01 -16.54
CA GLY A 59 -8.79 21.35 -17.75
C GLY A 59 -8.23 19.96 -18.00
N THR A 60 -8.07 19.15 -16.95
CA THR A 60 -7.74 17.72 -17.10
C THR A 60 -8.71 17.00 -18.01
N THR A 61 -8.22 16.09 -18.86
CA THR A 61 -9.03 15.30 -19.78
C THR A 61 -9.64 14.05 -19.11
N VAL A 62 -9.19 13.71 -17.90
CA VAL A 62 -9.74 12.62 -17.09
C VAL A 62 -10.54 13.23 -15.94
N PRO A 63 -11.84 13.51 -16.13
CA PRO A 63 -12.68 14.15 -15.12
C PRO A 63 -12.74 13.30 -13.84
N LEU A 64 -12.75 13.96 -12.68
CA LEU A 64 -12.85 13.35 -11.36
C LEU A 64 -11.68 12.40 -11.01
N SER A 65 -10.59 12.44 -11.77
CA SER A 65 -9.32 11.85 -11.35
C SER A 65 -8.72 12.70 -10.23
N THR A 66 -8.32 12.05 -9.14
CA THR A 66 -7.74 12.75 -7.98
C THR A 66 -6.58 11.95 -7.42
N GLU A 67 -5.54 12.67 -7.04
CA GLU A 67 -4.28 12.13 -6.55
C GLU A 67 -3.94 12.70 -5.18
N ALA A 68 -3.42 11.85 -4.29
CA ALA A 68 -2.99 12.27 -2.97
C ALA A 68 -1.87 13.33 -3.03
N ILE A 69 -0.97 13.19 -4.01
CA ILE A 69 0.14 14.14 -4.26
C ILE A 69 -0.34 15.52 -4.74
N ASN A 70 -1.60 15.68 -5.11
CA ASN A 70 -2.21 16.96 -5.42
C ASN A 70 -3.02 17.50 -4.26
N ALA A 71 -3.88 16.63 -3.70
CA ALA A 71 -4.88 17.00 -2.72
C ALA A 71 -4.28 17.33 -1.35
N ILE A 72 -3.36 16.49 -0.84
CA ILE A 72 -2.77 16.70 0.49
C ILE A 72 -1.86 17.94 0.51
N PRO A 73 -0.93 18.15 -0.45
CA PRO A 73 -0.11 19.35 -0.48
C PRO A 73 -0.91 20.65 -0.61
N ALA A 74 -2.07 20.64 -1.29
CA ALA A 74 -2.93 21.82 -1.37
C ALA A 74 -3.45 22.24 0.02
N VAL A 75 -3.74 21.27 0.89
CA VAL A 75 -4.16 21.53 2.28
C VAL A 75 -2.94 21.93 3.15
N VAL A 76 -1.80 21.24 2.98
CA VAL A 76 -0.53 21.57 3.68
C VAL A 76 -0.07 22.98 3.32
N GLY A 77 0.04 23.29 2.04
CA GLY A 77 0.51 24.58 1.55
C GLY A 77 -0.35 25.75 2.03
N ALA A 78 -1.68 25.61 1.93
CA ALA A 78 -2.60 26.62 2.46
C ALA A 78 -2.41 26.83 3.98
N SER A 79 -2.21 25.74 4.72
CA SER A 79 -1.97 25.79 6.18
C SER A 79 -0.63 26.45 6.52
N LEU A 80 0.42 26.18 5.78
CA LEU A 80 1.72 26.85 5.92
C LEU A 80 1.60 28.38 5.70
N ALA A 81 0.77 28.80 4.75
CA ALA A 81 0.49 30.22 4.50
C ALA A 81 -0.42 30.87 5.56
N GLY A 82 -1.05 30.08 6.42
CA GLY A 82 -1.88 30.53 7.53
C GLY A 82 -3.39 30.37 7.37
N ALA A 83 -3.85 29.65 6.33
CA ALA A 83 -5.27 29.30 6.18
C ALA A 83 -5.66 28.19 7.18
N ASN A 84 -6.81 28.32 7.82
CA ASN A 84 -7.35 27.27 8.70
C ASN A 84 -8.12 26.24 7.87
N LYS A 85 -7.46 25.17 7.45
CA LYS A 85 -8.04 24.11 6.62
C LYS A 85 -8.92 23.12 7.38
N SER A 86 -8.83 23.08 8.72
CA SER A 86 -9.71 22.23 9.54
C SER A 86 -11.12 22.82 9.67
N ASN A 87 -11.30 24.11 9.36
CA ASN A 87 -12.61 24.77 9.31
C ASN A 87 -12.57 25.97 8.36
N GLN A 88 -12.52 25.71 7.07
CA GLN A 88 -12.58 26.76 6.06
C GLN A 88 -14.01 26.83 5.50
N ASN A 89 -14.72 27.93 5.78
CA ASN A 89 -16.12 28.14 5.38
C ASN A 89 -17.05 26.97 5.79
N GLY A 90 -16.81 26.38 6.97
CA GLY A 90 -17.56 25.24 7.48
C GLY A 90 -17.11 23.87 6.97
N THR A 91 -16.11 23.81 6.10
CA THR A 91 -15.56 22.54 5.56
C THR A 91 -14.25 22.20 6.24
N ASN A 92 -14.13 20.93 6.66
CA ASN A 92 -12.91 20.36 7.21
C ASN A 92 -12.15 19.59 6.12
N TRP A 93 -11.32 20.32 5.36
CA TRP A 93 -10.50 19.76 4.30
C TRP A 93 -9.40 18.81 4.81
N VAL A 94 -8.97 19.01 6.06
CA VAL A 94 -7.96 18.15 6.71
C VAL A 94 -8.52 16.75 6.92
N LEU A 95 -9.72 16.64 7.50
CA LEU A 95 -10.38 15.36 7.73
C LEU A 95 -10.62 14.59 6.41
N MET A 96 -10.95 15.31 5.36
CA MET A 96 -11.22 14.72 4.04
C MET A 96 -10.01 14.04 3.43
N CYS A 97 -8.78 14.38 3.86
CA CYS A 97 -7.56 13.71 3.39
C CYS A 97 -7.43 12.26 3.87
N GLU A 98 -8.20 11.83 4.88
CA GLU A 98 -8.17 10.44 5.35
C GLU A 98 -8.52 9.42 4.27
N GLU A 99 -9.32 9.80 3.26
CA GLU A 99 -9.71 8.90 2.17
C GLU A 99 -8.53 8.35 1.39
N TYR A 100 -7.40 9.08 1.34
CA TYR A 100 -6.19 8.62 0.66
C TYR A 100 -5.39 7.60 1.46
N PHE A 101 -5.72 7.38 2.73
CA PHE A 101 -5.15 6.29 3.53
C PHE A 101 -5.81 4.97 3.14
N ASN A 102 -5.05 4.10 2.48
CA ASN A 102 -5.53 2.79 2.06
C ASN A 102 -5.65 1.86 3.27
N ARG A 103 -6.88 1.52 3.65
CA ARG A 103 -7.19 0.69 4.82
C ARG A 103 -7.07 -0.82 4.57
N ARG A 104 -6.66 -1.27 3.40
CA ARG A 104 -6.37 -2.69 3.20
C ARG A 104 -5.24 -3.11 4.13
N ALA A 105 -5.42 -4.23 4.84
CA ALA A 105 -4.45 -4.70 5.84
C ALA A 105 -3.06 -4.97 5.27
N SER A 106 -2.97 -5.26 3.98
CA SER A 106 -1.72 -5.44 3.25
C SER A 106 -0.99 -4.14 2.91
N GLU A 107 -1.71 -3.01 2.83
CA GLU A 107 -1.15 -1.70 2.50
C GLU A 107 -1.01 -0.83 3.76
N ASN A 108 -2.11 -0.35 4.32
CA ASN A 108 -2.18 0.48 5.54
C ASN A 108 -1.26 1.71 5.50
N VAL A 109 -1.20 2.39 4.37
CA VAL A 109 -0.42 3.60 4.11
C VAL A 109 -1.20 4.56 3.23
N TYR A 110 -0.72 5.79 3.08
CA TYR A 110 -1.20 6.71 2.06
C TYR A 110 -0.63 6.31 0.70
N LEU A 111 -1.49 6.18 -0.30
CA LEU A 111 -1.15 5.94 -1.69
C LEU A 111 -1.78 7.00 -2.58
N ASN A 112 -1.33 7.11 -3.82
CA ASN A 112 -1.74 8.18 -4.72
C ASN A 112 -3.24 8.20 -5.03
N GLY A 113 -3.90 7.06 -5.01
CA GLY A 113 -5.36 6.94 -5.10
C GLY A 113 -5.95 6.14 -3.97
N ALA A 114 -7.21 6.40 -3.61
CA ALA A 114 -7.91 5.72 -2.50
C ALA A 114 -7.94 4.19 -2.62
N GLN A 115 -7.81 3.65 -3.83
CA GLN A 115 -7.79 2.21 -4.12
C GLN A 115 -6.52 1.74 -4.84
N SER A 116 -5.51 2.61 -4.97
CA SER A 116 -4.23 2.24 -5.58
C SER A 116 -3.52 1.14 -4.78
N GLY A 117 -2.73 0.31 -5.47
CA GLY A 117 -1.76 -0.60 -4.86
C GLY A 117 -0.40 0.06 -4.79
N SER A 118 0.51 -0.50 -4.00
CA SER A 118 1.93 -0.20 -4.00
C SER A 118 2.69 -1.14 -4.95
N GLY A 119 3.89 -0.77 -5.35
CA GLY A 119 4.77 -1.58 -6.20
C GLY A 119 4.94 -1.06 -7.62
N ASP A 120 4.53 0.16 -7.92
CA ASP A 120 4.64 0.75 -9.26
C ASP A 120 5.74 1.80 -9.37
N ASP A 121 5.81 2.72 -8.38
CA ASP A 121 6.69 3.90 -8.44
C ASP A 121 6.92 4.48 -7.05
N TRP A 122 8.19 4.69 -6.67
CA TRP A 122 8.57 5.24 -5.36
C TRP A 122 7.95 6.61 -5.07
N TRP A 123 7.77 7.44 -6.08
CA TRP A 123 7.13 8.75 -5.93
C TRP A 123 5.72 8.62 -5.36
N TYR A 124 4.89 7.76 -5.97
CA TYR A 124 3.49 7.56 -5.57
C TYR A 124 3.33 6.72 -4.31
N GLU A 125 4.40 6.08 -3.84
CA GLU A 125 4.38 5.24 -2.63
C GLU A 125 4.92 5.98 -1.41
N THR A 126 5.94 6.83 -1.56
CA THR A 126 6.59 7.52 -0.45
C THR A 126 5.99 8.92 -0.21
N MET A 127 5.81 9.73 -1.26
CA MET A 127 5.45 11.14 -1.09
C MET A 127 4.06 11.40 -0.52
N PRO A 128 3.00 10.62 -0.82
CA PRO A 128 1.72 10.75 -0.12
C PRO A 128 1.85 10.61 1.40
N ASN A 129 2.76 9.76 1.87
CA ASN A 129 3.03 9.57 3.29
C ASN A 129 3.86 10.72 3.89
N VAL A 130 4.80 11.29 3.13
CA VAL A 130 5.55 12.48 3.53
C VAL A 130 4.58 13.65 3.74
N PHE A 131 3.74 13.96 2.75
CA PHE A 131 2.76 15.04 2.83
C PHE A 131 1.72 14.82 3.94
N PHE A 132 1.35 13.57 4.19
CA PHE A 132 0.50 13.24 5.33
C PHE A 132 1.21 13.53 6.67
N TYR A 133 2.50 13.23 6.81
CA TYR A 133 3.26 13.52 8.04
C TYR A 133 3.37 15.03 8.27
N GLU A 134 3.56 15.82 7.23
CA GLU A 134 3.49 17.28 7.28
C GLU A 134 2.12 17.75 7.77
N LEU A 135 1.05 17.22 7.19
CA LEU A 135 -0.33 17.51 7.59
C LEU A 135 -0.60 17.11 9.05
N TYR A 136 -0.17 15.90 9.43
CA TYR A 136 -0.30 15.39 10.80
C TYR A 136 0.42 16.28 11.81
N SER A 137 1.61 16.78 11.47
CA SER A 137 2.35 17.69 12.35
C SER A 137 1.54 18.95 12.71
N MET A 138 0.75 19.46 11.77
CA MET A 138 -0.09 20.64 11.97
C MET A 138 -1.45 20.33 12.60
N TYR A 139 -2.02 19.13 12.35
CA TYR A 139 -3.38 18.75 12.77
C TYR A 139 -3.43 17.34 13.42
N PRO A 140 -2.66 17.06 14.47
CA PRO A 140 -2.51 15.70 15.00
C PRO A 140 -3.79 15.12 15.65
N ALA A 141 -4.77 15.95 15.98
CA ALA A 141 -6.01 15.54 16.64
C ALA A 141 -7.17 15.29 15.64
N THR A 142 -6.88 15.17 14.33
CA THR A 142 -7.89 14.94 13.30
C THR A 142 -8.20 13.45 13.18
N GLY A 143 -9.48 13.07 13.19
CA GLY A 143 -9.95 11.72 12.87
C GLY A 143 -9.06 10.59 13.38
N ASP A 144 -8.72 9.66 12.48
CA ASP A 144 -7.84 8.51 12.75
C ASP A 144 -6.34 8.81 12.55
N PHE A 145 -5.93 10.04 12.40
CA PHE A 145 -4.55 10.44 12.06
C PHE A 145 -3.49 9.81 12.97
N ASN A 146 -3.74 9.67 14.27
CA ASN A 146 -2.80 9.00 15.18
C ASN A 146 -2.59 7.52 14.85
N PHE A 147 -3.65 6.83 14.45
CA PHE A 147 -3.56 5.44 13.97
C PHE A 147 -2.81 5.38 12.65
N GLN A 148 -3.19 6.22 11.69
CA GLN A 148 -2.60 6.28 10.35
C GLN A 148 -1.10 6.60 10.41
N PHE A 149 -0.70 7.57 11.24
CA PHE A 149 0.70 7.94 11.44
C PHE A 149 1.55 6.76 11.90
N LYS A 150 1.06 6.02 12.89
CA LYS A 150 1.77 4.84 13.40
C LYS A 150 1.76 3.70 12.39
N SER A 151 0.65 3.50 11.70
CA SER A 151 0.49 2.45 10.69
C SER A 151 1.48 2.65 9.53
N VAL A 152 1.65 3.88 9.04
CA VAL A 152 2.65 4.22 8.01
C VAL A 152 4.05 3.87 8.50
N ALA A 153 4.41 4.27 9.73
CA ALA A 153 5.73 3.95 10.29
C ALA A 153 5.97 2.44 10.42
N ASP A 154 4.98 1.70 10.91
CA ASP A 154 5.08 0.23 11.06
C ASP A 154 5.26 -0.46 9.69
N GLN A 155 4.56 -0.02 8.64
CA GLN A 155 4.68 -0.60 7.32
C GLN A 155 6.05 -0.30 6.68
N TRP A 156 6.52 0.93 6.73
CA TRP A 156 7.83 1.28 6.19
C TRP A 156 8.99 0.66 6.98
N TYR A 157 8.85 0.50 8.30
CA TYR A 157 9.83 -0.26 9.09
C TYR A 157 9.88 -1.72 8.66
N ARG A 158 8.71 -2.37 8.45
CA ARG A 158 8.63 -3.74 7.93
C ARG A 158 9.24 -3.86 6.53
N ALA A 159 8.95 -2.89 5.65
CA ALA A 159 9.51 -2.84 4.31
C ALA A 159 11.04 -2.73 4.35
N ALA A 160 11.60 -1.83 5.19
CA ALA A 160 13.05 -1.70 5.35
C ALA A 160 13.69 -3.02 5.84
N GLY A 161 13.01 -3.73 6.76
CA GLY A 161 13.43 -5.07 7.18
C GLY A 161 13.37 -6.10 6.05
N ALA A 162 12.31 -6.10 5.24
CA ALA A 162 12.15 -7.01 4.11
C ALA A 162 13.15 -6.74 2.98
N MET A 163 13.61 -5.49 2.83
CA MET A 163 14.71 -5.12 1.94
C MET A 163 16.09 -5.57 2.45
N GLY A 164 16.16 -6.25 3.59
CA GLY A 164 17.40 -6.80 4.18
C GLY A 164 17.93 -6.03 5.39
N GLY A 165 17.23 -5.00 5.86
CA GLY A 165 17.56 -4.31 7.11
C GLY A 165 17.48 -5.26 8.31
N SER A 166 18.52 -5.29 9.15
CA SER A 166 18.58 -6.15 10.34
C SER A 166 19.35 -5.47 11.47
N ALA A 167 18.96 -5.75 12.69
CA ALA A 167 19.71 -5.38 13.88
C ALA A 167 20.37 -6.59 14.57
N THR A 168 20.22 -7.82 14.02
CA THR A 168 20.66 -9.08 14.62
C THR A 168 21.38 -10.01 13.62
N PRO A 169 22.60 -9.72 13.19
CA PRO A 169 23.43 -8.54 13.39
C PRO A 169 22.99 -7.31 12.58
N TRP A 170 23.57 -6.16 12.86
CA TRP A 170 23.26 -4.92 12.16
C TRP A 170 23.63 -5.00 10.66
N GLN A 171 22.64 -4.73 9.83
CA GLN A 171 22.78 -4.75 8.38
C GLN A 171 21.84 -3.69 7.78
N MET A 172 22.36 -2.85 6.87
CA MET A 172 21.53 -1.92 6.12
C MET A 172 20.75 -2.65 5.01
N PRO A 173 19.55 -2.20 4.66
CA PRO A 173 18.77 -2.75 3.54
C PRO A 173 19.38 -2.40 2.18
N ASN A 174 18.95 -3.10 1.14
CA ASN A 174 19.08 -2.63 -0.23
C ASN A 174 17.78 -1.91 -0.63
N MET A 175 17.82 -0.61 -0.82
CA MET A 175 16.69 0.20 -1.28
C MET A 175 16.85 0.66 -2.74
N ASP A 176 17.74 0.04 -3.50
CA ASP A 176 18.00 0.35 -4.91
C ASP A 176 17.02 -0.40 -5.81
N HIS A 177 15.77 0.04 -5.82
CA HIS A 177 14.66 -0.54 -6.56
C HIS A 177 13.92 0.54 -7.35
N ARG A 178 13.07 0.14 -8.28
CA ARG A 178 12.10 1.03 -8.96
C ARG A 178 10.94 1.39 -8.04
N ALA A 179 10.48 0.43 -7.25
CA ALA A 179 9.34 0.54 -6.35
C ALA A 179 9.32 -0.62 -5.35
N TRP A 180 8.44 -0.57 -4.37
CA TRP A 180 8.25 -1.64 -3.39
C TRP A 180 6.78 -1.95 -3.16
N SER A 181 6.39 -3.19 -3.40
CA SER A 181 5.05 -3.66 -3.05
C SER A 181 4.95 -3.92 -1.55
N LEU A 182 4.22 -3.07 -0.84
CA LEU A 182 3.94 -3.26 0.59
C LEU A 182 3.02 -4.46 0.84
N SER A 183 2.16 -4.79 -0.12
CA SER A 183 1.23 -5.92 0.00
C SER A 183 1.93 -7.28 -0.04
N THR A 184 3.01 -7.42 -0.80
CA THR A 184 3.79 -8.65 -0.96
C THR A 184 5.16 -8.58 -0.31
N MET A 185 5.57 -7.41 0.19
CA MET A 185 6.91 -7.13 0.71
C MET A 185 8.02 -7.53 -0.28
N SER A 186 7.86 -7.14 -1.55
CA SER A 186 8.78 -7.50 -2.63
C SER A 186 9.10 -6.32 -3.55
N PRO A 187 10.30 -6.30 -4.18
CA PRO A 187 10.70 -5.24 -5.08
C PRO A 187 9.98 -5.30 -6.41
N ASN A 188 9.91 -4.14 -7.07
CA ASN A 188 9.75 -4.01 -8.50
C ASN A 188 11.04 -3.41 -9.07
N ASP A 189 11.69 -4.12 -10.01
CA ASP A 189 12.97 -3.74 -10.61
C ASP A 189 12.86 -3.60 -12.13
N ASN A 190 11.66 -3.39 -12.65
CA ASN A 190 11.39 -3.43 -14.09
C ASN A 190 11.79 -2.15 -14.86
N SER A 191 12.33 -1.12 -14.20
CA SER A 191 12.69 0.16 -14.80
C SER A 191 13.86 0.81 -14.06
N VAL A 192 14.01 2.13 -14.16
CA VAL A 192 15.04 2.91 -13.45
C VAL A 192 14.90 2.72 -11.95
N HIS A 193 16.00 2.41 -11.28
CA HIS A 193 16.08 2.32 -9.82
C HIS A 193 16.26 3.71 -9.21
N GLU A 194 15.50 4.02 -8.18
CA GLU A 194 15.43 5.35 -7.55
C GLU A 194 15.88 5.26 -6.09
N ALA A 195 17.17 5.02 -5.89
CA ALA A 195 17.77 4.84 -4.56
C ALA A 195 17.58 6.03 -3.61
N GLU A 196 17.18 7.20 -4.11
CA GLU A 196 16.88 8.38 -3.29
C GLU A 196 15.64 8.20 -2.40
N ALA A 197 14.74 7.24 -2.71
CA ALA A 197 13.57 6.91 -1.89
C ALA A 197 13.94 6.58 -0.44
N ALA A 198 15.16 6.08 -0.21
CA ALA A 198 15.71 5.90 1.13
C ALA A 198 15.69 7.19 1.97
N GLY A 199 15.82 8.36 1.34
CA GLY A 199 15.73 9.66 2.00
C GLY A 199 14.35 9.94 2.57
N ALA A 200 13.30 9.72 1.78
CA ALA A 200 11.91 9.88 2.21
C ALA A 200 11.52 8.84 3.28
N ILE A 201 11.87 7.56 3.08
CA ILE A 201 11.60 6.49 4.05
C ILE A 201 12.30 6.78 5.38
N GLY A 202 13.58 7.17 5.33
CA GLY A 202 14.33 7.57 6.52
C GLY A 202 13.69 8.74 7.25
N TRP A 203 13.22 9.76 6.53
CA TRP A 203 12.55 10.93 7.08
C TRP A 203 11.24 10.55 7.78
N LEU A 204 10.42 9.70 7.17
CA LEU A 204 9.18 9.17 7.78
C LEU A 204 9.49 8.46 9.10
N LEU A 205 10.43 7.53 9.08
CA LEU A 205 10.78 6.71 10.23
C LEU A 205 11.41 7.52 11.36
N TYR A 206 12.28 8.50 11.02
CA TYR A 206 12.88 9.35 12.05
C TYR A 206 11.87 10.24 12.74
N ASN A 207 10.94 10.84 12.00
CA ASN A 207 9.86 11.64 12.58
C ASN A 207 8.90 10.79 13.41
N ALA A 208 8.65 9.53 12.99
CA ALA A 208 7.91 8.58 13.82
C ALA A 208 8.64 8.28 15.15
N TYR A 209 9.96 8.08 15.11
CA TYR A 209 10.77 7.92 16.32
C TYR A 209 10.68 9.15 17.24
N VAL A 210 10.89 10.34 16.71
CA VAL A 210 10.83 11.59 17.50
C VAL A 210 9.47 11.75 18.17
N LYS A 211 8.38 11.41 17.46
CA LYS A 211 7.03 11.55 17.97
C LYS A 211 6.64 10.47 18.99
N THR A 212 7.11 9.23 18.82
CA THR A 212 6.64 8.07 19.61
C THR A 212 7.65 7.57 20.63
N GLY A 213 8.95 7.85 20.44
CA GLY A 213 10.05 7.25 21.21
C GLY A 213 10.36 5.79 20.84
N ASP A 214 9.68 5.21 19.83
CA ASP A 214 9.88 3.82 19.45
C ASP A 214 11.22 3.65 18.70
N VAL A 215 12.15 2.98 19.34
CA VAL A 215 13.52 2.78 18.84
C VAL A 215 13.59 2.00 17.54
N ARG A 216 12.56 1.21 17.21
CA ARG A 216 12.47 0.49 15.93
C ARG A 216 12.50 1.47 14.75
N TYR A 217 11.73 2.55 14.85
CA TYR A 217 11.68 3.56 13.79
C TYR A 217 13.01 4.30 13.65
N ARG A 218 13.73 4.56 14.76
CA ARG A 218 15.09 5.09 14.70
C ARG A 218 16.04 4.14 13.96
N MET A 219 15.99 2.84 14.27
CA MET A 219 16.81 1.84 13.57
C MET A 219 16.50 1.82 12.07
N GLY A 220 15.22 1.80 11.68
CA GLY A 220 14.82 1.86 10.27
C GLY A 220 15.28 3.14 9.56
N ALA A 221 15.25 4.28 10.26
CA ALA A 221 15.78 5.55 9.74
C ALA A 221 17.30 5.50 9.54
N GLU A 222 18.04 4.94 10.53
CA GLU A 222 19.50 4.75 10.40
C GLU A 222 19.83 3.81 9.25
N TRP A 223 19.11 2.70 9.06
CA TRP A 223 19.28 1.79 7.93
C TRP A 223 19.11 2.51 6.60
N SER A 224 18.04 3.30 6.46
CA SER A 224 17.76 4.06 5.24
C SER A 224 18.86 5.08 4.94
N MET A 225 19.30 5.79 5.97
CA MET A 225 20.35 6.81 5.82
C MET A 225 21.75 6.22 5.61
N GLU A 226 22.06 5.08 6.20
CA GLU A 226 23.30 4.34 5.92
C GLU A 226 23.34 3.86 4.47
N PHE A 227 22.20 3.34 3.96
CA PHE A 227 22.09 2.97 2.56
C PHE A 227 22.29 4.20 1.65
N LEU A 228 21.59 5.30 1.88
CA LEU A 228 21.74 6.52 1.08
C LEU A 228 23.17 7.06 1.15
N ASN A 229 23.76 7.09 2.34
CA ASN A 229 25.12 7.55 2.55
C ASN A 229 26.19 6.63 1.92
N SER A 230 25.91 5.35 1.72
CA SER A 230 26.80 4.39 1.09
C SER A 230 26.92 4.57 -0.43
N ARG A 231 26.00 5.29 -1.05
CA ARG A 231 26.00 5.49 -2.50
C ARG A 231 27.24 6.27 -2.96
N SER A 232 27.83 5.84 -4.06
CA SER A 232 28.99 6.49 -4.68
C SER A 232 28.62 7.41 -5.84
N THR A 233 27.40 7.29 -6.37
CA THR A 233 26.87 8.08 -7.48
C THR A 233 25.62 8.81 -7.02
N ASN A 234 25.40 10.01 -7.56
CA ASN A 234 24.21 10.81 -7.27
C ASN A 234 22.94 10.03 -7.64
N PRO A 235 22.07 9.69 -6.67
CA PRO A 235 20.84 8.93 -6.92
C PRO A 235 19.65 9.80 -7.30
N SER A 236 19.83 11.09 -7.48
CA SER A 236 18.74 12.04 -7.72
C SER A 236 17.94 11.69 -8.97
N TYR A 237 16.65 11.53 -8.80
CA TYR A 237 15.68 11.24 -9.86
C TYR A 237 14.47 12.18 -9.79
N GLU A 238 13.95 12.43 -8.61
CA GLU A 238 12.84 13.34 -8.33
C GLU A 238 13.21 14.36 -7.23
N LEU A 239 12.86 14.13 -5.96
CA LEU A 239 13.18 15.06 -4.86
C LEU A 239 13.32 14.42 -3.47
N GLN A 240 13.17 13.10 -3.37
CA GLN A 240 13.30 12.39 -2.09
C GLN A 240 14.70 12.54 -1.47
N LEU A 241 15.72 12.76 -2.30
CA LEU A 241 17.08 13.06 -1.86
C LEU A 241 17.14 14.28 -0.94
N SER A 242 16.34 15.32 -1.19
CA SER A 242 16.32 16.54 -0.38
C SER A 242 15.86 16.28 1.06
N TYR A 243 14.86 15.41 1.24
CA TYR A 243 14.40 14.96 2.56
C TYR A 243 15.47 14.15 3.27
N GLY A 244 16.20 13.28 2.55
CA GLY A 244 17.35 12.54 3.08
C GLY A 244 18.50 13.45 3.48
N THR A 245 18.75 14.50 2.71
CA THR A 245 19.81 15.49 3.00
C THR A 245 19.49 16.29 4.27
N TYR A 246 18.27 16.79 4.40
CA TYR A 246 17.80 17.40 5.64
C TYR A 246 17.91 16.44 6.83
N LEU A 247 17.46 15.18 6.65
CA LEU A 247 17.53 14.18 7.70
C LEU A 247 18.98 13.87 8.13
N ALA A 248 19.90 13.79 7.17
CA ALA A 248 21.33 13.61 7.48
C ALA A 248 21.86 14.70 8.40
N ALA A 249 21.54 15.97 8.12
CA ALA A 249 21.93 17.08 8.99
C ALA A 249 21.34 16.94 10.38
N ARG A 250 20.06 16.64 10.47
CA ARG A 250 19.33 16.49 11.73
C ARG A 250 19.85 15.32 12.55
N MET A 251 20.05 14.15 11.97
CA MET A 251 20.60 12.99 12.68
C MET A 251 22.06 13.21 13.11
N ASN A 252 22.87 13.87 12.27
CA ASN A 252 24.22 14.25 12.66
C ASN A 252 24.23 15.16 13.89
N ALA A 253 23.29 16.11 13.96
CA ALA A 253 23.13 17.06 15.05
C ALA A 253 22.50 16.46 16.30
N GLU A 254 21.43 15.67 16.15
CA GLU A 254 20.63 15.16 17.28
C GLU A 254 21.22 13.84 17.83
N LEU A 255 21.71 12.94 16.96
CA LEU A 255 22.21 11.61 17.33
C LEU A 255 23.73 11.48 17.27
N GLY A 256 24.46 12.48 16.73
CA GLY A 256 25.89 12.39 16.53
C GLY A 256 26.33 11.38 15.46
N THR A 257 25.46 11.10 14.46
CA THR A 257 25.84 10.33 13.27
C THR A 257 26.85 11.14 12.44
N THR A 258 27.48 10.47 11.45
CA THR A 258 28.54 11.07 10.63
C THR A 258 28.25 10.92 9.14
N TYR A 259 26.99 11.12 8.74
CA TYR A 259 26.62 11.09 7.33
C TYR A 259 27.30 12.23 6.58
N ASP A 260 27.77 11.96 5.36
CA ASP A 260 28.45 12.93 4.51
C ASP A 260 27.48 13.98 3.96
N LEU A 261 27.18 14.97 4.78
CA LEU A 261 26.23 16.02 4.43
C LEU A 261 26.72 16.87 3.24
N ALA A 262 28.03 17.08 3.09
CA ALA A 262 28.54 17.85 1.97
C ALA A 262 28.26 17.14 0.64
N LYS A 263 28.45 15.82 0.58
CA LYS A 263 28.09 14.99 -0.56
C LYS A 263 26.60 15.08 -0.89
N LEU A 264 25.73 14.89 0.12
CA LEU A 264 24.28 14.88 -0.08
C LEU A 264 23.77 16.26 -0.51
N VAL A 265 24.25 17.35 0.10
CA VAL A 265 23.90 18.72 -0.31
C VAL A 265 24.34 18.98 -1.76
N ASN A 266 25.57 18.62 -2.15
CA ASN A 266 26.01 18.77 -3.52
C ASN A 266 25.09 18.00 -4.49
N TRP A 267 24.71 16.79 -4.15
CA TRP A 267 23.83 15.97 -4.99
C TRP A 267 22.44 16.57 -5.21
N CYS A 268 21.92 17.36 -4.28
CA CYS A 268 20.67 18.08 -4.47
C CYS A 268 20.76 19.18 -5.56
N PHE A 269 21.98 19.61 -5.91
CA PHE A 269 22.21 20.70 -6.90
C PHE A 269 22.97 20.25 -8.13
N ASP A 270 23.83 19.25 -8.01
CA ASP A 270 24.60 18.70 -9.14
C ASP A 270 23.69 17.87 -10.05
N ILE A 271 24.05 17.82 -11.33
CA ILE A 271 23.31 17.05 -12.33
C ILE A 271 23.42 15.55 -12.03
N GLY A 272 22.31 14.94 -11.66
CA GLY A 272 22.22 13.50 -11.44
C GLY A 272 22.24 12.71 -12.76
N PRO A 273 22.85 11.49 -12.77
CA PRO A 273 22.98 10.72 -14.01
C PRO A 273 21.66 10.04 -14.47
N LEU A 274 20.70 9.85 -13.58
CA LEU A 274 19.48 9.07 -13.88
C LEU A 274 18.50 9.84 -14.77
N ARG A 275 18.22 11.10 -14.43
CA ARG A 275 17.26 11.95 -15.14
C ARG A 275 17.87 13.31 -15.53
N GLN A 276 19.18 13.50 -15.37
CA GLN A 276 19.84 14.79 -15.50
C GLN A 276 19.26 15.88 -14.59
N TRP A 277 18.73 15.46 -13.45
CA TRP A 277 18.11 16.34 -12.48
C TRP A 277 19.15 17.17 -11.75
N GLY A 278 18.90 18.47 -11.59
CA GLY A 278 19.82 19.36 -10.90
C GLY A 278 19.32 20.81 -10.88
N ALA A 279 20.14 21.70 -10.34
CA ALA A 279 19.82 23.12 -10.29
C ALA A 279 20.18 23.85 -11.59
N MET A 280 19.25 24.64 -12.11
CA MET A 280 19.51 25.53 -13.22
C MET A 280 20.52 26.61 -12.82
N VAL A 281 21.46 26.94 -13.71
CA VAL A 281 22.36 28.05 -13.54
C VAL A 281 22.50 28.75 -14.88
N GLY A 282 21.99 29.96 -14.99
CA GLY A 282 22.12 30.77 -16.21
C GLY A 282 20.93 31.69 -16.48
N THR A 283 21.14 32.54 -17.48
CA THR A 283 20.16 33.50 -17.99
C THR A 283 19.56 32.97 -19.28
N TRP A 284 18.22 32.90 -19.34
CA TRP A 284 17.47 32.54 -20.53
C TRP A 284 16.80 33.79 -21.08
N GLY A 285 17.20 34.19 -22.29
CA GLY A 285 16.80 35.49 -22.80
C GLY A 285 17.36 36.62 -21.93
N VAL A 286 16.48 37.40 -21.32
CA VAL A 286 16.83 38.49 -20.39
C VAL A 286 16.59 38.14 -18.91
N TYR A 287 16.17 36.90 -18.62
CA TYR A 287 15.75 36.46 -17.29
C TYR A 287 16.77 35.49 -16.69
N ASP A 288 17.17 35.76 -15.46
CA ASP A 288 17.96 34.83 -14.68
C ASP A 288 17.05 33.71 -14.15
N CYS A 289 17.28 32.48 -14.63
CA CYS A 289 16.55 31.27 -14.24
C CYS A 289 17.33 30.44 -13.24
N SER A 290 18.42 30.98 -12.69
CA SER A 290 19.24 30.27 -11.70
C SER A 290 18.43 29.91 -10.45
N GLY A 291 18.68 28.71 -9.92
CA GLY A 291 18.06 28.21 -8.70
C GLY A 291 16.83 27.35 -8.92
N LEU A 292 16.19 27.37 -10.07
CA LEU A 292 15.13 26.42 -10.40
C LEU A 292 15.68 24.99 -10.47
N ILE A 293 14.87 24.02 -10.08
CA ILE A 293 15.22 22.59 -10.10
C ILE A 293 14.51 21.88 -11.25
N GLY A 294 15.24 21.02 -11.96
CA GLY A 294 14.68 20.29 -13.09
C GLY A 294 15.74 19.57 -13.93
N GLU A 295 15.40 19.25 -15.17
CA GLU A 295 16.25 18.53 -16.12
C GLU A 295 17.27 19.50 -16.78
N VAL A 296 18.54 19.33 -16.45
CA VAL A 296 19.67 20.13 -16.98
C VAL A 296 20.38 19.32 -18.07
N ASN A 297 19.77 19.28 -19.26
CA ASN A 297 20.26 18.49 -20.39
C ASN A 297 21.23 19.22 -21.33
N GLY A 298 21.49 20.50 -21.06
CA GLY A 298 22.44 21.33 -21.81
C GLY A 298 21.97 21.77 -23.22
N VAL A 299 20.79 21.33 -23.67
CA VAL A 299 20.21 21.64 -24.99
C VAL A 299 18.96 22.49 -24.85
N ASN A 300 18.02 22.08 -24.09
CA ASN A 300 16.78 22.80 -23.81
C ASN A 300 16.30 22.43 -22.40
N ASN A 301 16.92 23.02 -21.41
CA ASN A 301 16.68 22.74 -19.99
C ASN A 301 15.21 22.94 -19.62
N TYR A 302 14.72 22.13 -18.67
CA TYR A 302 13.33 22.09 -18.29
C TYR A 302 13.18 22.03 -16.76
N ALA A 303 12.74 23.13 -16.16
CA ALA A 303 12.62 23.26 -14.71
C ALA A 303 11.17 23.14 -14.25
N PHE A 304 10.95 22.41 -13.15
CA PHE A 304 9.64 22.18 -12.55
C PHE A 304 9.41 23.08 -11.33
N ILE A 305 8.17 23.58 -11.18
CA ILE A 305 7.81 24.45 -10.07
C ILE A 305 7.76 23.69 -8.73
N MET A 306 7.16 22.50 -8.71
CA MET A 306 6.98 21.68 -7.50
C MET A 306 8.32 21.37 -6.84
N ASN A 307 9.29 20.86 -7.62
CA ASN A 307 10.59 20.45 -7.11
C ASN A 307 11.38 21.62 -6.50
N THR A 308 11.22 22.81 -7.04
CA THR A 308 11.84 24.02 -6.49
C THR A 308 11.24 24.38 -5.13
N PHE A 309 9.92 24.23 -4.94
CA PHE A 309 9.26 24.47 -3.66
C PHE A 309 9.65 23.43 -2.62
N GLU A 310 9.53 22.15 -2.96
CA GLU A 310 9.79 21.03 -2.03
C GLU A 310 11.25 20.99 -1.55
N GLN A 311 12.19 21.16 -2.47
CA GLN A 311 13.60 21.23 -2.08
C GLN A 311 13.87 22.40 -1.11
N THR A 312 13.18 23.53 -1.26
CA THR A 312 13.28 24.64 -0.31
C THR A 312 12.70 24.26 1.04
N GLY A 313 11.55 23.56 1.06
CA GLY A 313 10.93 23.04 2.25
C GLY A 313 11.86 22.15 3.06
N ALA A 314 12.65 21.31 2.39
CA ALA A 314 13.61 20.43 3.01
C ALA A 314 14.93 21.13 3.43
N LEU A 315 15.50 21.99 2.57
CA LEU A 315 16.88 22.51 2.80
C LEU A 315 16.94 23.78 3.64
N VAL A 316 15.87 24.57 3.77
CA VAL A 316 15.90 25.74 4.67
C VAL A 316 16.00 25.33 6.13
N PRO A 317 15.20 24.40 6.67
CA PRO A 317 15.37 23.96 8.05
C PRO A 317 16.71 23.23 8.32
N MET A 318 17.33 22.66 7.28
CA MET A 318 18.63 21.98 7.39
C MET A 318 19.71 22.88 8.00
N VAL A 319 19.73 24.18 7.68
CA VAL A 319 20.76 25.11 8.17
C VAL A 319 20.74 25.33 9.67
N ARG A 320 19.64 24.99 10.32
CA ARG A 320 19.50 25.00 11.78
C ARG A 320 20.34 23.91 12.44
N TYR A 321 20.53 22.80 11.73
CA TYR A 321 21.30 21.63 12.18
C TYR A 321 22.76 21.66 11.70
N ASP A 322 23.03 22.36 10.58
CA ASP A 322 24.39 22.58 10.07
C ASP A 322 24.47 23.93 9.33
N ASP A 323 24.87 24.95 10.07
CA ASP A 323 24.96 26.35 9.63
C ASP A 323 26.04 26.63 8.59
N ARG A 324 26.99 25.71 8.35
CA ARG A 324 28.01 25.81 7.30
C ARG A 324 27.42 26.06 5.91
N PHE A 325 26.20 25.59 5.70
CA PHE A 325 25.49 25.73 4.44
C PHE A 325 24.59 26.97 4.36
N ALA A 326 24.48 27.77 5.41
CA ALA A 326 23.58 28.92 5.49
C ALA A 326 23.73 29.86 4.30
N ARG A 327 24.97 30.25 3.94
CA ARG A 327 25.22 31.12 2.79
C ARG A 327 24.80 30.48 1.46
N ALA A 328 25.10 29.21 1.25
CA ALA A 328 24.77 28.51 0.02
C ALA A 328 23.23 28.39 -0.15
N ILE A 329 22.55 27.97 0.90
CA ILE A 329 21.10 27.81 0.90
C ILE A 329 20.39 29.18 0.78
N GLY A 330 20.80 30.18 1.55
CA GLY A 330 20.21 31.55 1.46
C GLY A 330 20.36 32.15 0.06
N LYS A 331 21.54 32.00 -0.55
CA LYS A 331 21.82 32.42 -1.92
C LYS A 331 20.95 31.65 -2.93
N TRP A 332 20.86 30.35 -2.78
CA TRP A 332 20.03 29.53 -3.65
C TRP A 332 18.56 29.91 -3.55
N VAL A 333 17.99 30.02 -2.36
CA VAL A 333 16.56 30.37 -2.16
C VAL A 333 16.26 31.77 -2.75
N LEU A 334 17.15 32.74 -2.60
CA LEU A 334 16.97 34.06 -3.21
C LEU A 334 16.82 33.95 -4.73
N ASN A 335 17.69 33.17 -5.39
CA ASN A 335 17.65 32.94 -6.83
C ASN A 335 16.42 32.15 -7.25
N ALA A 336 16.13 31.05 -6.57
CA ALA A 336 15.01 30.18 -6.84
C ALA A 336 13.67 30.92 -6.71
N ALA A 337 13.48 31.66 -5.62
CA ALA A 337 12.27 32.45 -5.42
C ALA A 337 12.11 33.57 -6.44
N ASN A 338 13.21 34.20 -6.85
CA ASN A 338 13.17 35.18 -7.92
C ASN A 338 12.81 34.55 -9.28
N ALA A 339 13.39 33.40 -9.61
CA ALA A 339 13.16 32.72 -10.89
C ALA A 339 11.78 32.03 -10.95
N ALA A 340 11.29 31.46 -9.86
CA ALA A 340 10.01 30.77 -9.79
C ALA A 340 8.81 31.65 -10.25
N ARG A 341 8.90 32.96 -10.12
CA ARG A 341 7.85 33.85 -10.62
C ARG A 341 7.57 33.70 -12.12
N LEU A 342 8.60 33.31 -12.91
CA LEU A 342 8.51 33.18 -14.36
C LEU A 342 7.61 32.03 -14.81
N LEU A 343 7.27 31.11 -13.91
CA LEU A 343 6.32 30.05 -14.20
C LEU A 343 4.85 30.52 -14.10
N TYR A 344 4.63 31.75 -13.62
CA TYR A 344 3.29 32.31 -13.47
C TYR A 344 2.91 33.22 -14.65
N PRO A 345 1.65 33.16 -15.12
CA PRO A 345 1.22 33.83 -16.38
C PRO A 345 1.53 35.33 -16.50
N ASN A 346 1.64 36.06 -15.38
CA ASN A 346 1.79 37.53 -15.40
C ASN A 346 3.25 38.02 -15.49
N TYR A 347 4.23 37.09 -15.66
CA TYR A 347 5.66 37.47 -15.59
C TYR A 347 6.45 37.30 -16.89
N LEU A 348 5.88 36.59 -17.85
CA LEU A 348 6.41 36.48 -19.20
C LEU A 348 5.43 37.11 -20.19
N PRO A 349 5.92 37.60 -21.36
CA PRO A 349 5.03 37.95 -22.46
C PRO A 349 4.22 36.77 -22.95
N ASP A 350 3.00 37.01 -23.47
CA ASP A 350 2.09 35.93 -23.91
C ASP A 350 2.73 34.98 -24.94
N GLN A 351 3.58 35.48 -25.84
CA GLN A 351 4.30 34.64 -26.80
C GLN A 351 5.36 33.72 -26.15
N ASN A 352 5.71 33.94 -24.90
CA ASN A 352 6.67 33.15 -24.12
C ASN A 352 6.01 32.15 -23.15
N GLN A 353 4.74 31.87 -23.36
CA GLN A 353 3.98 30.93 -22.52
C GLN A 353 2.81 30.35 -23.31
N ASP A 354 2.23 29.29 -22.79
CA ASP A 354 0.97 28.75 -23.27
C ASP A 354 -0.07 28.79 -22.13
N SER A 355 -1.34 28.52 -22.46
CA SER A 355 -2.45 28.41 -21.47
C SER A 355 -2.80 29.73 -20.74
N GLU A 356 -2.14 30.85 -21.00
CA GLU A 356 -2.35 32.16 -20.39
C GLU A 356 -3.76 32.71 -20.65
N GLY A 357 -4.37 32.34 -21.79
CA GLY A 357 -5.74 32.75 -22.14
C GLY A 357 -6.78 32.33 -21.10
N TRP A 358 -6.65 31.14 -20.47
CA TRP A 358 -7.51 30.76 -19.36
C TRP A 358 -7.21 31.61 -18.11
N SER A 359 -5.94 31.83 -17.81
CA SER A 359 -5.52 32.56 -16.62
C SER A 359 -5.95 34.02 -16.67
N HIS A 360 -5.85 34.68 -17.83
CA HIS A 360 -6.30 36.08 -18.01
C HIS A 360 -7.78 36.25 -17.65
N VAL A 361 -8.62 35.23 -17.87
CA VAL A 361 -10.06 35.28 -17.62
C VAL A 361 -10.43 34.85 -16.19
N TYR A 362 -9.86 33.76 -15.70
CA TYR A 362 -10.32 33.08 -14.47
C TYR A 362 -9.34 33.20 -13.30
N ASP A 363 -8.06 33.51 -13.59
CA ASP A 363 -7.00 33.74 -12.60
C ASP A 363 -6.15 35.00 -12.96
N PRO A 364 -6.73 36.18 -13.08
CA PRO A 364 -6.02 37.38 -13.53
C PRO A 364 -4.87 37.82 -12.62
N ASN A 365 -4.82 37.34 -11.40
CA ASN A 365 -3.72 37.58 -10.46
C ASN A 365 -2.56 36.57 -10.64
N GLY A 366 -2.74 35.52 -11.44
CA GLY A 366 -1.76 34.50 -11.72
C GLY A 366 -1.37 33.76 -10.44
N TYR A 367 -2.31 33.09 -9.76
CA TYR A 367 -2.05 32.26 -8.57
C TYR A 367 -1.71 30.82 -8.93
N ILE A 368 -2.09 30.37 -10.14
CA ILE A 368 -1.76 29.04 -10.65
C ILE A 368 -0.58 29.18 -11.61
N ALA A 369 0.49 28.42 -11.36
CA ALA A 369 1.68 28.40 -12.21
C ALA A 369 1.51 27.41 -13.36
N HIS A 370 2.29 27.60 -14.42
CA HIS A 370 2.61 26.51 -15.33
C HIS A 370 3.37 25.40 -14.58
N GLU A 371 3.24 24.19 -15.07
CA GLU A 371 3.95 23.03 -14.55
C GLU A 371 5.46 23.24 -14.51
N ALA A 372 5.96 23.79 -15.62
CA ALA A 372 7.38 23.94 -15.84
C ALA A 372 7.72 25.15 -16.73
N ILE A 373 9.02 25.39 -16.88
CA ILE A 373 9.56 26.40 -17.79
C ILE A 373 10.70 25.76 -18.59
N ARG A 374 10.64 25.90 -19.93
CA ARG A 374 11.71 25.45 -20.84
C ARG A 374 12.66 26.62 -21.16
N GLN A 375 13.91 26.26 -21.47
CA GLN A 375 14.87 27.25 -21.90
C GLN A 375 14.44 27.96 -23.16
N SER A 376 13.82 27.23 -24.12
CA SER A 376 13.26 27.86 -25.34
C SER A 376 12.14 27.02 -25.94
N ASN A 377 11.23 27.71 -26.68
CA ASN A 377 10.23 27.05 -27.51
C ASN A 377 9.91 27.99 -28.70
N GLY A 378 10.04 27.48 -29.94
CA GLY A 378 9.72 28.23 -31.14
C GLY A 378 10.50 29.56 -31.31
N GLY A 379 11.70 29.68 -30.69
CA GLY A 379 12.50 30.90 -30.67
C GLY A 379 12.23 31.83 -29.48
N ASN A 380 11.20 31.60 -28.70
CA ASN A 380 10.89 32.33 -27.48
C ASN A 380 11.69 31.74 -26.29
N THR A 381 12.32 32.58 -25.47
CA THR A 381 13.22 32.16 -24.40
C THR A 381 13.15 33.13 -23.21
N PRO A 382 12.83 32.68 -21.95
CA PRO A 382 12.34 31.37 -21.62
C PRO A 382 10.89 31.17 -22.08
N TYR A 383 10.36 29.92 -21.93
CA TYR A 383 9.00 29.56 -22.29
C TYR A 383 8.30 28.78 -21.18
N ALA A 384 7.27 29.35 -20.57
CA ALA A 384 6.48 28.68 -19.55
C ALA A 384 5.45 27.73 -20.20
N THR A 385 5.41 26.47 -19.74
CA THR A 385 4.66 25.39 -20.38
C THR A 385 4.47 24.20 -19.39
N GLY A 386 4.18 23.04 -19.91
CA GLY A 386 4.07 21.75 -19.22
C GLY A 386 3.93 20.61 -20.21
N ASP A 387 3.70 19.43 -19.70
CA ASP A 387 3.55 18.22 -20.50
C ASP A 387 2.08 17.77 -20.67
N ALA A 388 1.14 18.41 -19.96
CA ALA A 388 -0.26 18.01 -19.95
C ALA A 388 -0.91 18.09 -21.34
N VAL A 389 -0.71 19.20 -22.03
CA VAL A 389 -1.29 19.42 -23.37
C VAL A 389 -0.65 18.49 -24.40
N SER A 390 0.68 18.37 -24.39
CA SER A 390 1.41 17.50 -25.33
C SER A 390 1.16 16.02 -25.08
N GLY A 391 0.99 15.64 -23.83
CA GLY A 391 0.65 14.28 -23.39
C GLY A 391 -0.83 13.91 -23.55
N GLY A 392 -1.70 14.88 -23.85
CA GLY A 392 -3.12 14.67 -24.08
C GLY A 392 -3.95 14.42 -22.82
N TRP A 393 -3.38 14.59 -21.62
CA TRP A 393 -4.06 14.41 -20.36
C TRP A 393 -4.56 15.72 -19.73
N GLY A 394 -4.28 16.85 -20.35
CA GLY A 394 -4.78 18.17 -19.96
C GLY A 394 -5.04 19.07 -21.17
N LEU A 395 -5.93 20.07 -21.00
CA LEU A 395 -6.21 21.10 -22.00
C LEU A 395 -5.46 22.40 -21.74
N THR A 396 -4.80 22.50 -20.59
CA THR A 396 -3.85 23.56 -20.25
C THR A 396 -2.63 22.97 -19.59
N ASN A 397 -1.53 23.73 -19.54
CA ASN A 397 -0.31 23.41 -18.81
C ASN A 397 -0.23 24.15 -17.45
N LEU A 398 -1.37 24.64 -16.94
CA LEU A 398 -1.48 25.26 -15.62
C LEU A 398 -1.62 24.17 -14.54
N ALA A 399 -0.54 23.93 -13.81
CA ALA A 399 -0.44 22.80 -12.87
C ALA A 399 -1.03 23.12 -11.51
N LEU A 400 -2.14 22.47 -11.17
CA LEU A 400 -2.70 22.56 -9.83
C LEU A 400 -1.83 21.81 -8.82
N TYR A 401 -1.31 20.63 -9.20
CA TYR A 401 -0.43 19.83 -8.35
C TYR A 401 0.89 20.58 -8.02
N GLY A 402 1.55 21.18 -9.00
CA GLY A 402 2.78 21.94 -8.78
C GLY A 402 2.54 23.21 -7.98
N SER A 403 1.44 23.93 -8.27
CA SER A 403 1.08 25.17 -7.57
C SER A 403 0.62 24.94 -6.13
N SER A 404 0.14 23.74 -5.77
CA SER A 404 -0.29 23.42 -4.41
C SER A 404 0.82 23.57 -3.36
N HIS A 405 2.07 23.39 -3.77
CA HIS A 405 3.27 23.51 -2.92
C HIS A 405 3.74 24.95 -2.68
N VAL A 406 3.14 25.95 -3.33
CA VAL A 406 3.53 27.36 -3.17
C VAL A 406 3.45 27.86 -1.71
N GLY A 407 2.65 27.16 -0.87
CA GLY A 407 2.57 27.43 0.55
C GLY A 407 3.90 27.25 1.30
N ILE A 408 4.83 26.47 0.78
CA ILE A 408 6.19 26.33 1.31
C ILE A 408 6.90 27.67 1.21
N PHE A 409 6.93 28.29 0.03
CA PHE A 409 7.47 29.65 -0.12
C PHE A 409 6.67 30.66 0.69
N GLY A 410 5.34 30.55 0.69
CA GLY A 410 4.46 31.45 1.46
C GLY A 410 4.65 31.39 2.97
N GLY A 411 5.06 30.22 3.49
CA GLY A 411 5.35 30.01 4.90
C GLY A 411 6.77 30.36 5.31
N ILE A 412 7.75 30.10 4.43
CA ILE A 412 9.19 30.27 4.72
C ILE A 412 9.64 31.71 4.43
N ILE A 413 9.23 32.31 3.31
CA ILE A 413 9.84 33.53 2.74
C ILE A 413 9.08 34.76 3.20
N ASP A 414 9.80 35.66 3.87
CA ASP A 414 9.37 37.01 4.16
C ASP A 414 10.43 38.02 3.70
N THR A 415 10.06 39.28 3.55
CA THR A 415 10.97 40.35 3.12
C THR A 415 11.49 41.15 4.31
N THR A 416 12.66 41.75 4.14
CA THR A 416 13.21 42.69 5.14
C THR A 416 13.12 44.14 4.63
N ASN A 417 13.62 45.08 5.45
CA ASN A 417 13.76 46.48 5.06
C ASN A 417 14.80 46.69 3.93
N VAL A 418 15.61 45.68 3.60
CA VAL A 418 16.62 45.74 2.52
C VAL A 418 16.18 44.83 1.39
N SER A 419 16.00 45.43 0.19
CA SER A 419 15.66 44.66 -1.01
C SER A 419 16.64 43.50 -1.21
N ALA A 420 16.14 42.36 -1.68
CA ALA A 420 16.88 41.11 -1.91
C ALA A 420 17.56 40.48 -0.69
N ILE A 421 17.34 40.98 0.52
CA ILE A 421 17.64 40.24 1.73
C ILE A 421 16.35 39.65 2.27
N LEU A 422 16.18 38.35 2.09
CA LEU A 422 15.00 37.60 2.55
C LEU A 422 15.19 37.19 4.02
N LYS A 423 14.07 37.11 4.75
CA LYS A 423 14.00 36.45 6.05
C LYS A 423 13.35 35.09 5.84
N LEU A 424 14.11 34.01 5.99
CA LEU A 424 13.66 32.65 5.77
C LEU A 424 13.40 31.96 7.11
N ASP A 425 12.17 31.56 7.37
CA ASP A 425 11.77 30.88 8.60
C ASP A 425 12.24 29.42 8.58
N CYS A 426 13.25 29.11 9.38
CA CYS A 426 13.84 27.77 9.48
C CYS A 426 12.99 26.77 10.27
N LEU A 427 11.96 27.22 10.97
CA LEU A 427 11.07 26.30 11.73
C LEU A 427 9.81 25.94 10.97
N LYS A 428 9.50 26.67 9.89
CA LYS A 428 8.20 26.54 9.22
C LYS A 428 7.93 25.16 8.65
N THR A 429 8.97 24.50 8.16
CA THR A 429 8.94 23.14 7.60
C THR A 429 9.86 22.18 8.35
N ASP A 430 10.34 22.58 9.53
CA ASP A 430 11.10 21.71 10.44
C ASP A 430 10.13 20.88 11.30
N TYR A 431 9.38 20.00 10.66
CA TYR A 431 8.32 19.23 11.31
C TYR A 431 8.87 18.34 12.43
N PHE A 432 8.09 18.19 13.52
CA PHE A 432 8.44 17.37 14.70
C PHE A 432 9.75 17.76 15.39
N HIS A 433 10.26 18.99 15.19
CA HIS A 433 11.45 19.46 15.88
C HIS A 433 11.25 19.55 17.41
N ALA A 434 12.34 19.44 18.15
CA ALA A 434 12.35 19.73 19.59
C ALA A 434 12.02 21.20 19.86
N GLN A 435 11.76 21.55 21.12
CA GLN A 435 11.54 22.94 21.50
C GLN A 435 12.64 23.85 20.93
N ALA A 436 12.23 24.92 20.27
CA ALA A 436 13.13 25.86 19.62
C ALA A 436 12.66 27.30 19.80
N TYR A 437 13.59 28.22 19.72
CA TYR A 437 13.29 29.65 19.58
C TYR A 437 13.11 30.03 18.14
N PRO A 438 12.37 31.11 17.81
CA PRO A 438 12.24 31.58 16.44
C PRO A 438 13.59 31.73 15.76
N THR A 439 13.76 31.05 14.62
CA THR A 439 15.07 30.93 13.92
C THR A 439 14.90 31.32 12.46
N TYR A 440 15.74 32.22 11.99
CA TYR A 440 15.66 32.78 10.65
C TYR A 440 17.01 32.76 9.94
N LEU A 441 17.04 32.31 8.70
CA LEU A 441 18.18 32.45 7.80
C LEU A 441 18.03 33.72 6.98
N LEU A 442 19.08 34.58 6.96
CA LEU A 442 19.18 35.77 6.13
C LEU A 442 20.51 35.75 5.35
N TYR A 443 20.46 36.06 4.06
CA TYR A 443 21.63 36.16 3.21
C TYR A 443 21.74 37.57 2.59
N ASN A 444 22.90 38.23 2.74
CA ASN A 444 23.21 39.50 2.13
C ASN A 444 23.89 39.28 0.75
N PRO A 445 23.18 39.49 -0.39
CA PRO A 445 23.75 39.27 -1.72
C PRO A 445 24.69 40.41 -2.21
N TYR A 446 24.79 41.51 -1.45
CA TYR A 446 25.54 42.67 -1.85
C TYR A 446 27.03 42.54 -1.52
N GLY A 447 27.88 43.20 -2.33
CA GLY A 447 29.33 43.30 -2.10
C GLY A 447 29.71 44.26 -0.95
N VAL A 448 28.73 44.74 -0.19
CA VAL A 448 28.90 45.61 0.98
C VAL A 448 28.01 45.14 2.10
N GLN A 449 28.39 45.41 3.32
CA GLN A 449 27.57 45.14 4.49
C GLN A 449 26.22 45.88 4.44
N LYS A 450 25.19 45.29 5.01
CA LYS A 450 23.85 45.85 5.10
C LYS A 450 23.32 45.88 6.53
N SER A 451 22.65 46.94 6.89
CA SER A 451 21.88 47.02 8.14
C SER A 451 20.46 46.49 7.88
N VAL A 452 20.13 45.41 8.49
CA VAL A 452 18.86 44.68 8.30
C VAL A 452 18.03 44.80 9.57
N GLN A 453 16.73 44.88 9.47
CA GLN A 453 15.78 44.91 10.58
C GLN A 453 14.95 43.65 10.63
N ILE A 454 14.79 43.10 11.85
CA ILE A 454 13.78 42.06 12.13
C ILE A 454 12.98 42.50 13.36
N ASP A 455 11.76 41.95 13.46
CA ASP A 455 10.95 42.12 14.66
C ASP A 455 11.36 41.05 15.69
N ALA A 456 11.97 41.46 16.79
CA ALA A 456 12.32 40.59 17.90
C ALA A 456 11.10 40.24 18.79
N GLY A 457 9.92 40.81 18.51
CA GLY A 457 8.69 40.55 19.24
C GLY A 457 8.48 41.45 20.45
N ALA A 458 7.35 41.23 21.12
CA ALA A 458 7.02 41.93 22.35
C ALA A 458 7.79 41.34 23.55
N GLY A 459 8.48 42.15 24.32
CA GLY A 459 9.36 41.69 25.40
C GLY A 459 10.82 41.89 25.06
N THR A 460 11.69 41.54 25.97
CA THR A 460 13.13 41.78 25.84
C THR A 460 13.80 40.49 25.37
N HIS A 461 14.54 40.59 24.27
CA HIS A 461 15.17 39.45 23.61
C HIS A 461 16.65 39.73 23.30
N ASP A 462 17.39 38.68 23.04
CA ASP A 462 18.73 38.74 22.48
C ASP A 462 18.71 38.05 21.09
N LEU A 463 19.49 38.62 20.15
CA LEU A 463 19.66 38.05 18.82
C LEU A 463 20.96 37.28 18.75
N TYR A 464 20.90 35.96 18.80
CA TYR A 464 22.04 35.08 18.66
C TYR A 464 22.19 34.65 17.22
N ASP A 465 23.41 34.76 16.67
CA ASP A 465 23.74 34.25 15.33
C ASP A 465 24.53 32.92 15.44
N ALA A 466 23.95 31.83 14.95
CA ALA A 466 24.60 30.53 14.99
C ALA A 466 25.84 30.47 14.08
N VAL A 467 25.87 31.20 12.94
CA VAL A 467 27.02 31.20 12.01
C VAL A 467 28.26 31.81 12.64
N SER A 468 28.12 32.88 13.36
CA SER A 468 29.24 33.57 14.03
C SER A 468 29.43 33.13 15.47
N ASN A 469 28.55 32.34 16.01
CA ASN A 469 28.51 31.92 17.43
C ASN A 469 28.51 33.09 18.40
N SER A 470 27.79 34.16 18.07
CA SER A 470 27.81 35.41 18.87
C SER A 470 26.46 36.11 18.91
N PHE A 471 26.27 36.96 19.90
CA PHE A 471 25.10 37.83 19.94
C PHE A 471 25.33 39.05 19.03
N LEU A 472 24.44 39.26 18.07
CA LEU A 472 24.46 40.47 17.20
C LEU A 472 23.78 41.67 17.87
N ALA A 473 22.83 41.41 18.76
CA ALA A 473 22.19 42.45 19.59
C ALA A 473 21.69 41.81 20.87
N THR A 474 21.68 42.55 21.94
CA THR A 474 21.19 42.10 23.24
C THR A 474 20.21 43.10 23.83
N ASN A 475 19.29 42.61 24.66
CA ASN A 475 18.31 43.42 25.39
C ASN A 475 17.46 44.31 24.46
N VAL A 476 16.97 43.74 23.36
CA VAL A 476 16.23 44.45 22.31
C VAL A 476 14.73 44.11 22.37
N THR A 477 13.88 44.99 21.81
CA THR A 477 12.43 44.85 21.78
C THR A 477 11.89 45.36 20.45
N GLY A 478 10.93 44.62 19.83
CA GLY A 478 10.31 45.00 18.57
C GLY A 478 11.31 45.09 17.42
N MET A 479 11.14 46.07 16.52
CA MET A 479 11.99 46.21 15.32
C MET A 479 13.42 46.56 15.73
N THR A 480 14.34 45.64 15.45
CA THR A 480 15.76 45.71 15.84
C THR A 480 16.65 45.60 14.61
N SER A 481 17.70 46.44 14.59
CA SER A 481 18.68 46.43 13.47
C SER A 481 19.96 45.70 13.88
N PHE A 482 20.51 44.97 12.90
CA PHE A 482 21.83 44.34 13.02
C PHE A 482 22.50 44.37 11.63
N VAL A 483 23.81 44.10 11.58
CA VAL A 483 24.59 44.19 10.35
C VAL A 483 24.89 42.78 9.83
N ILE A 484 24.65 42.57 8.53
CA ILE A 484 25.08 41.36 7.80
C ILE A 484 26.27 41.74 6.91
N PRO A 485 27.44 41.10 7.04
CA PRO A 485 28.62 41.41 6.19
C PRO A 485 28.32 41.18 4.70
N ALA A 486 29.19 41.71 3.84
CA ALA A 486 29.10 41.52 2.41
C ALA A 486 29.14 40.05 2.02
N ASP A 487 28.26 39.62 1.14
CA ASP A 487 28.16 38.22 0.62
C ASP A 487 28.17 37.15 1.72
N ALA A 488 27.52 37.42 2.86
CA ALA A 488 27.46 36.55 4.02
C ALA A 488 26.03 36.22 4.41
N ALA A 489 25.88 35.15 5.17
CA ALA A 489 24.61 34.78 5.78
C ALA A 489 24.71 34.77 7.31
N VAL A 490 23.59 34.93 7.97
CA VAL A 490 23.39 34.76 9.41
C VAL A 490 22.22 33.85 9.67
N VAL A 491 22.30 33.06 10.74
CA VAL A 491 21.17 32.25 11.24
C VAL A 491 20.79 32.81 12.60
N ILE A 492 19.81 33.70 12.59
CA ILE A 492 19.38 34.44 13.80
C ILE A 492 18.41 33.61 14.61
N VAL A 493 18.74 33.42 15.89
CA VAL A 493 17.86 32.83 16.88
C VAL A 493 17.44 33.92 17.87
N ILE A 494 16.14 34.17 17.98
CA ILE A 494 15.55 35.15 18.89
C ILE A 494 15.35 34.52 20.26
N THR A 495 16.23 34.82 21.20
CA THR A 495 16.24 34.17 22.51
C THR A 495 15.74 35.09 23.59
N PRO A 496 15.29 34.58 24.77
CA PRO A 496 15.03 35.43 25.93
C PRO A 496 16.29 36.22 26.36
N SER A 497 16.13 37.51 26.66
CA SER A 497 17.25 38.34 27.06
C SER A 497 17.87 37.89 28.42
N GLY A 498 19.20 37.86 28.47
CA GLY A 498 19.95 37.38 29.65
C GLY A 498 19.80 35.89 29.93
N GLY A 499 19.40 35.09 28.94
CA GLY A 499 19.27 33.65 29.08
C GLY A 499 20.60 32.97 29.47
N THR A 500 20.50 31.91 30.28
CA THR A 500 21.68 31.15 30.74
C THR A 500 22.28 30.37 29.58
N LEU A 501 23.51 30.70 29.20
CA LEU A 501 24.28 30.00 28.17
C LEU A 501 24.89 28.73 28.77
N SER A 502 24.73 27.62 28.07
CA SER A 502 25.35 26.34 28.42
C SER A 502 25.74 25.59 27.15
N TYR A 503 26.48 24.50 27.31
CA TYR A 503 26.97 23.72 26.19
C TYR A 503 26.75 22.22 26.46
N ASP A 504 26.38 21.51 25.41
CA ASP A 504 26.33 20.06 25.41
C ASP A 504 27.11 19.55 24.20
N LEU A 505 28.34 19.05 24.45
CA LEU A 505 29.32 18.75 23.39
C LEU A 505 29.53 19.96 22.47
N ASP A 506 29.25 19.82 21.18
CA ASP A 506 29.37 20.87 20.19
C ASP A 506 28.11 21.74 20.03
N LYS A 507 27.09 21.56 20.89
CA LYS A 507 25.87 22.36 20.87
C LYS A 507 25.96 23.53 21.82
N THR A 508 25.38 24.65 21.41
CA THR A 508 25.13 25.82 22.30
C THR A 508 23.67 25.83 22.71
N LEU A 509 23.41 26.00 24.00
CA LEU A 509 22.06 26.08 24.56
C LEU A 509 21.87 27.40 25.30
N ILE A 510 20.66 27.95 25.20
CA ILE A 510 20.21 29.08 26.03
C ILE A 510 18.97 28.62 26.79
N ASN A 511 19.04 28.72 28.14
CA ASN A 511 18.00 28.18 29.03
C ASN A 511 17.66 26.71 28.77
N GLY A 512 18.64 25.89 28.38
CA GLY A 512 18.44 24.47 28.07
C GLY A 512 17.85 24.16 26.67
N VAL A 513 17.55 25.18 25.87
CA VAL A 513 17.08 25.04 24.49
C VAL A 513 18.27 25.21 23.53
N VAL A 514 18.43 24.28 22.60
CA VAL A 514 19.51 24.33 21.61
C VAL A 514 19.27 25.51 20.65
N VAL A 515 20.25 26.41 20.57
CA VAL A 515 20.25 27.57 19.67
C VAL A 515 21.21 27.39 18.50
N ASP A 516 22.16 26.50 18.66
CA ASP A 516 23.14 26.13 17.64
C ASP A 516 23.57 24.68 17.88
N TYR A 517 23.44 23.85 16.85
CA TYR A 517 23.79 22.44 16.93
C TYR A 517 25.29 22.19 16.61
N ARG A 518 26.01 23.23 16.15
CA ARG A 518 27.38 23.11 15.67
C ARG A 518 28.20 24.33 16.03
N SER A 519 28.40 24.56 17.31
CA SER A 519 29.07 25.76 17.87
C SER A 519 30.56 25.92 17.47
N GLY A 520 31.13 25.00 16.67
CA GLY A 520 32.55 25.05 16.28
C GLY A 520 33.54 24.80 17.42
N ARG A 521 33.07 24.40 18.59
CA ARG A 521 33.94 24.08 19.75
C ARG A 521 34.77 22.83 19.44
N THR A 522 36.01 22.81 19.89
CA THR A 522 36.84 21.60 19.83
C THR A 522 36.38 20.62 20.91
N ILE A 523 35.86 19.47 20.47
CA ILE A 523 35.50 18.36 21.34
C ILE A 523 36.61 17.31 21.25
N ASN A 524 37.22 16.99 22.37
CA ASN A 524 38.35 16.06 22.41
C ASN A 524 37.91 14.58 22.41
N ASN A 525 36.65 14.32 22.75
CA ASN A 525 36.07 12.99 22.81
C ASN A 525 34.56 13.09 22.72
N PHE A 526 33.95 12.37 21.76
CA PHE A 526 32.52 12.13 21.73
C PHE A 526 32.22 10.79 22.41
N PRO A 527 31.15 10.71 23.22
CA PRO A 527 30.76 9.44 23.82
C PRO A 527 30.31 8.45 22.74
N PRO A 528 30.48 7.15 22.96
CA PRO A 528 29.91 6.13 22.10
C PRO A 528 28.40 6.25 22.08
N ARG A 529 27.77 5.74 21.02
CA ARG A 529 26.33 5.71 20.87
C ARG A 529 25.84 4.30 20.57
N VAL A 530 24.88 3.82 21.36
CA VAL A 530 24.20 2.56 21.10
C VAL A 530 23.15 2.77 20.00
N LYS A 531 23.37 2.16 18.83
CA LYS A 531 22.44 2.14 17.70
C LYS A 531 21.25 1.21 17.94
N GLY A 532 21.50 0.07 18.57
CA GLY A 532 20.47 -0.90 18.88
C GLY A 532 20.92 -1.90 19.93
N LEU A 533 19.99 -2.28 20.78
CA LEU A 533 20.10 -3.40 21.70
C LEU A 533 18.89 -4.30 21.46
N VAL A 534 19.10 -5.44 20.80
CA VAL A 534 18.05 -6.24 20.22
C VAL A 534 18.29 -7.72 20.52
N PRO A 535 17.27 -8.46 20.98
CA PRO A 535 17.32 -9.90 21.13
C PRO A 535 16.92 -10.59 19.82
N ASP A 536 17.33 -11.83 19.63
CA ASP A 536 16.79 -12.69 18.57
C ASP A 536 15.30 -13.06 18.82
N ARG A 537 14.88 -12.99 20.09
CA ARG A 537 13.49 -13.22 20.55
C ARG A 537 13.24 -12.55 21.89
N SER A 538 12.00 -12.10 22.13
CA SER A 538 11.61 -11.42 23.39
C SER A 538 11.05 -12.35 24.44
N ASP A 539 10.41 -13.47 24.01
CA ASP A 539 9.86 -14.50 24.89
C ASP A 539 10.74 -15.73 24.83
N ILE A 540 11.27 -16.12 25.95
CA ILE A 540 12.25 -17.18 26.09
C ILE A 540 11.72 -18.25 27.06
N LEU A 541 11.71 -19.50 26.63
CA LEU A 541 11.34 -20.61 27.52
C LEU A 541 12.27 -20.70 28.72
N LEU A 542 11.73 -21.03 29.87
CA LEU A 542 12.48 -21.21 31.12
C LEU A 542 13.75 -22.03 30.90
N GLY A 543 14.88 -21.53 31.34
CA GLY A 543 16.19 -22.17 31.24
C GLY A 543 16.76 -22.27 29.83
N LYS A 544 16.15 -21.63 28.84
CA LYS A 544 16.65 -21.56 27.45
C LYS A 544 17.38 -20.25 27.18
N ASN A 545 18.15 -20.20 26.09
CA ASN A 545 18.97 -19.06 25.72
C ASN A 545 18.28 -18.20 24.68
N ALA A 546 18.57 -16.88 24.74
CA ALA A 546 18.37 -15.91 23.65
C ALA A 546 19.70 -15.23 23.33
N GLU A 547 19.95 -14.98 22.06
CA GLU A 547 21.09 -14.18 21.60
C GLU A 547 20.73 -12.70 21.64
N ILE A 548 21.60 -11.91 22.28
CA ILE A 548 21.40 -10.46 22.45
C ILE A 548 22.53 -9.72 21.74
N TYR A 549 22.18 -8.80 20.88
CA TYR A 549 23.08 -7.99 20.09
C TYR A 549 23.05 -6.54 20.53
N CYS A 550 24.20 -5.97 20.82
CA CYS A 550 24.39 -4.54 21.10
C CYS A 550 25.25 -3.94 19.99
N THR A 551 24.63 -3.18 19.10
CA THR A 551 25.36 -2.44 18.07
C THR A 551 25.63 -1.04 18.58
N ALA A 552 26.91 -0.67 18.67
CA ALA A 552 27.34 0.66 19.09
C ALA A 552 28.41 1.21 18.14
N VAL A 553 28.47 2.51 18.03
CA VAL A 553 29.46 3.24 17.22
C VAL A 553 30.07 4.34 18.06
N ASP A 554 31.28 4.71 17.70
CA ASP A 554 31.98 5.85 18.26
C ASP A 554 32.35 6.83 17.14
N ARG A 555 32.08 8.13 17.35
CA ARG A 555 32.33 9.16 16.34
C ARG A 555 33.84 9.40 16.10
N ASP A 556 34.63 9.17 17.12
CA ASP A 556 36.08 9.31 17.07
C ASP A 556 36.80 8.02 16.65
N ASN A 557 36.03 6.94 16.40
CA ASN A 557 36.48 5.59 16.12
C ASN A 557 37.32 4.96 17.27
N ASP A 558 36.99 5.32 18.51
CA ASP A 558 37.61 4.73 19.68
C ASP A 558 37.18 3.26 19.90
N SER A 559 38.03 2.48 20.51
CA SER A 559 37.74 1.06 20.78
C SER A 559 36.70 0.94 21.90
N LEU A 560 35.61 0.24 21.58
CA LEU A 560 34.49 0.07 22.48
C LEU A 560 34.61 -1.16 23.38
N THR A 561 34.24 -1.00 24.64
CA THR A 561 34.07 -2.08 25.62
C THR A 561 32.62 -2.18 26.05
N TYR A 562 32.16 -3.41 26.28
CA TYR A 562 30.77 -3.72 26.61
C TYR A 562 30.69 -4.37 27.99
N THR A 563 29.77 -3.91 28.83
CA THR A 563 29.51 -4.46 30.14
C THR A 563 28.04 -4.75 30.33
N TRP A 564 27.71 -6.00 30.63
CA TRP A 564 26.33 -6.46 30.73
C TRP A 564 25.86 -6.62 32.17
N LYS A 565 24.58 -6.32 32.41
CA LYS A 565 23.86 -6.58 33.67
C LYS A 565 22.49 -7.16 33.35
N ALA A 566 21.97 -8.01 34.20
CA ALA A 566 20.63 -8.55 34.12
C ALA A 566 19.99 -8.57 35.50
N THR A 567 18.68 -8.34 35.60
CA THR A 567 17.90 -8.46 36.84
C THR A 567 17.63 -9.91 37.22
N GLY A 568 17.86 -10.87 36.33
CA GLY A 568 17.79 -12.30 36.57
C GLY A 568 18.34 -13.10 35.40
N GLY A 569 18.48 -14.40 35.60
CA GLY A 569 19.14 -15.27 34.62
C GLY A 569 20.67 -15.17 34.69
N SER A 570 21.33 -15.76 33.70
CA SER A 570 22.77 -15.69 33.54
C SER A 570 23.11 -15.40 32.07
N PHE A 571 24.29 -14.93 31.80
CA PHE A 571 24.75 -14.74 30.45
C PHE A 571 26.16 -15.29 30.24
N SER A 572 26.42 -15.73 29.03
CA SER A 572 27.73 -16.19 28.56
C SER A 572 28.17 -15.39 27.34
N GLY A 573 29.45 -15.30 27.11
CA GLY A 573 30.01 -14.43 26.09
C GLY A 573 30.42 -13.08 26.63
N GLY A 574 30.75 -12.16 25.70
CA GLY A 574 31.18 -10.81 26.02
C GLY A 574 31.29 -9.99 24.74
N GLY A 575 31.62 -8.69 24.87
CA GLY A 575 31.63 -7.80 23.75
C GLY A 575 30.23 -7.42 23.28
N SER A 576 30.05 -7.22 22.00
CA SER A 576 28.78 -6.72 21.39
C SER A 576 27.67 -7.79 21.33
N GLN A 577 27.95 -9.04 21.64
CA GLN A 577 26.98 -10.13 21.60
C GLN A 577 27.14 -11.03 22.82
N ILE A 578 26.03 -11.43 23.42
CA ILE A 578 25.95 -12.39 24.51
C ILE A 578 24.82 -13.37 24.28
N ALA A 579 24.92 -14.57 24.88
CA ALA A 579 23.81 -15.48 25.08
C ALA A 579 23.27 -15.32 26.49
N TRP A 580 22.02 -14.91 26.64
CA TRP A 580 21.34 -14.81 27.94
C TRP A 580 20.48 -16.06 28.17
N THR A 581 20.67 -16.69 29.34
CA THR A 581 19.87 -17.84 29.78
C THR A 581 18.76 -17.36 30.70
N ALA A 582 17.51 -17.60 30.30
CA ALA A 582 16.34 -17.26 31.09
C ALA A 582 16.32 -18.00 32.45
N PRO A 583 15.88 -17.36 33.52
CA PRO A 583 15.63 -18.05 34.80
C PRO A 583 14.59 -19.15 34.69
N ASN A 584 14.58 -20.07 35.70
CA ASN A 584 13.52 -21.08 35.81
C ASN A 584 12.23 -20.57 36.48
N THR A 585 12.05 -19.25 36.50
CA THR A 585 10.85 -18.58 37.02
C THR A 585 10.32 -17.65 35.95
N THR A 586 9.02 -17.69 35.74
CA THR A 586 8.34 -16.78 34.82
C THR A 586 8.46 -15.33 35.27
N GLY A 587 8.56 -14.41 34.31
CA GLY A 587 8.62 -12.99 34.62
C GLY A 587 9.36 -12.19 33.56
N THR A 588 9.33 -10.86 33.70
CA THR A 588 10.05 -9.94 32.83
C THR A 588 11.38 -9.58 33.48
N TYR A 589 12.45 -9.70 32.72
CA TYR A 589 13.81 -9.43 33.18
C TYR A 589 14.44 -8.35 32.31
N THR A 590 15.08 -7.37 32.97
CA THR A 590 15.75 -6.28 32.27
C THR A 590 17.22 -6.58 32.09
N LEU A 591 17.68 -6.55 30.84
CA LEU A 591 19.08 -6.62 30.48
C LEU A 591 19.56 -5.25 30.06
N THR A 592 20.72 -4.84 30.59
CA THR A 592 21.36 -3.55 30.28
C THR A 592 22.76 -3.78 29.75
N CYS A 593 23.05 -3.19 28.62
CA CYS A 593 24.40 -3.11 28.05
C CYS A 593 24.95 -1.68 28.27
N ASN A 594 26.10 -1.56 28.93
CA ASN A 594 26.84 -0.30 29.02
C ASN A 594 28.05 -0.38 28.07
N VAL A 595 28.20 0.64 27.26
CA VAL A 595 29.28 0.77 26.29
C VAL A 595 30.18 1.92 26.71
N SER A 596 31.48 1.73 26.64
CA SER A 596 32.49 2.77 26.96
C SER A 596 33.60 2.80 25.93
N ASP A 597 34.07 4.00 25.62
CA ASP A 597 35.20 4.31 24.72
C ASP A 597 36.58 4.27 25.42
N GLN A 598 36.60 3.99 26.75
CA GLN A 598 37.81 3.99 27.57
C GLN A 598 38.46 5.39 27.72
N ARG A 599 37.89 6.46 27.16
CA ARG A 599 38.32 7.86 27.32
C ARG A 599 37.39 8.69 28.18
N GLY A 600 36.40 8.05 28.79
CA GLY A 600 35.45 8.69 29.67
C GLY A 600 34.04 8.80 29.15
N GLY A 601 33.86 8.62 27.84
CA GLY A 601 32.55 8.53 27.17
C GLY A 601 31.85 7.21 27.49
N ARG A 602 30.54 7.28 27.66
CA ARG A 602 29.70 6.12 27.96
C ARG A 602 28.30 6.32 27.37
N ASP A 603 27.71 5.20 26.94
CA ASP A 603 26.29 5.09 26.61
C ASP A 603 25.74 3.77 27.12
N SER A 604 24.43 3.67 27.25
CA SER A 604 23.79 2.44 27.70
C SER A 604 22.40 2.27 27.10
N ALA A 605 22.03 1.02 26.87
CA ALA A 605 20.68 0.66 26.53
C ALA A 605 20.18 -0.49 27.38
N ALA A 606 18.86 -0.58 27.55
CA ALA A 606 18.22 -1.66 28.29
C ALA A 606 17.05 -2.22 27.50
N ILE A 607 16.84 -3.52 27.61
CA ILE A 607 15.71 -4.24 27.03
C ILE A 607 15.05 -5.12 28.08
N ASN A 608 13.76 -5.36 27.89
CA ASN A 608 13.00 -6.31 28.71
C ASN A 608 12.78 -7.60 27.93
N LEU A 609 13.07 -8.73 28.56
CA LEU A 609 12.85 -10.08 28.02
C LEU A 609 11.95 -10.84 28.98
N ASN A 610 11.07 -11.68 28.42
CA ASN A 610 10.15 -12.47 29.21
C ASN A 610 10.63 -13.92 29.29
N ALA A 611 10.81 -14.42 30.52
CA ALA A 611 10.94 -15.85 30.75
C ALA A 611 9.53 -16.45 30.87
N VAL A 612 9.20 -17.40 29.99
CA VAL A 612 7.86 -17.97 29.87
C VAL A 612 7.89 -19.50 29.89
N GLU A 613 6.82 -20.12 30.38
CA GLU A 613 6.69 -21.58 30.37
C GLU A 613 6.45 -22.12 28.97
N PHE A 614 5.76 -21.35 28.15
CA PHE A 614 5.52 -21.63 26.74
C PHE A 614 5.55 -20.34 25.92
N ILE A 615 5.82 -20.45 24.64
CA ILE A 615 5.74 -19.33 23.71
C ILE A 615 4.38 -19.39 23.01
N ALA A 616 3.54 -18.40 23.25
CA ALA A 616 2.26 -18.27 22.58
C ALA A 616 2.50 -17.96 21.10
N ILE A 617 2.10 -18.87 20.23
CA ILE A 617 2.07 -18.65 18.78
C ILE A 617 0.63 -18.33 18.44
N PRO A 618 0.32 -17.11 17.93
CA PRO A 618 -1.04 -16.77 17.56
C PRO A 618 -1.64 -17.79 16.58
N PRO A 619 -2.92 -18.12 16.71
CA PRO A 619 -3.57 -19.02 15.78
C PRO A 619 -3.53 -18.46 14.36
N ALA A 620 -3.39 -19.34 13.37
CA ALA A 620 -3.40 -18.95 11.97
C ALA A 620 -4.80 -19.16 11.39
N ILE A 621 -5.42 -18.08 10.86
CA ILE A 621 -6.64 -18.18 10.08
C ILE A 621 -6.24 -18.65 8.67
N LEU A 622 -6.68 -19.85 8.31
CA LEU A 622 -6.40 -20.45 7.02
C LEU A 622 -7.36 -19.91 5.94
N ARG A 623 -8.62 -19.68 6.33
CA ARG A 623 -9.66 -19.20 5.41
C ARG A 623 -10.87 -18.68 6.18
N ILE A 624 -11.43 -17.57 5.65
CA ILE A 624 -12.81 -17.14 5.98
C ILE A 624 -13.66 -17.27 4.72
N LYS A 625 -14.88 -17.77 4.88
CA LYS A 625 -15.88 -17.88 3.82
C LYS A 625 -17.20 -17.25 4.28
N ALA A 626 -17.88 -16.60 3.33
CA ALA A 626 -19.28 -16.21 3.43
C ALA A 626 -20.05 -16.94 2.31
N ASN A 627 -21.12 -17.61 2.65
CA ASN A 627 -21.96 -18.30 1.68
C ASN A 627 -23.44 -17.98 1.92
N PRO A 628 -24.08 -17.27 0.99
CA PRO A 628 -23.49 -16.61 -0.19
C PRO A 628 -22.64 -15.38 0.16
N GLY A 629 -21.64 -15.06 -0.69
CA GLY A 629 -20.81 -13.84 -0.57
C GLY A 629 -21.47 -12.59 -1.15
N LYS A 630 -22.63 -12.73 -1.79
CA LYS A 630 -23.47 -11.70 -2.35
C LYS A 630 -24.93 -12.01 -2.00
N ILE A 631 -25.65 -11.10 -1.33
CA ILE A 631 -26.99 -11.40 -0.80
C ILE A 631 -27.94 -10.23 -0.95
N ASP A 632 -29.25 -10.54 -0.86
CA ASP A 632 -30.31 -9.56 -0.87
C ASP A 632 -30.37 -8.74 0.43
N LEU A 633 -31.04 -7.61 0.37
CA LEU A 633 -31.38 -6.79 1.54
C LEU A 633 -32.05 -7.64 2.62
N GLY A 634 -31.54 -7.63 3.84
CA GLY A 634 -32.09 -8.38 4.96
C GLY A 634 -31.89 -9.91 4.89
N ALA A 635 -31.29 -10.45 3.83
CA ALA A 635 -30.97 -11.87 3.73
C ALA A 635 -29.79 -12.26 4.63
N THR A 636 -29.60 -13.57 4.83
CA THR A 636 -28.57 -14.10 5.74
C THR A 636 -27.51 -14.86 4.96
N SER A 637 -26.24 -14.52 5.21
CA SER A 637 -25.06 -15.28 4.74
C SER A 637 -24.51 -16.13 5.88
N LYS A 638 -24.18 -17.37 5.60
CA LYS A 638 -23.51 -18.28 6.53
C LYS A 638 -22.00 -18.05 6.44
N LEU A 639 -21.37 -17.78 7.58
CA LEU A 639 -19.95 -17.54 7.72
C LEU A 639 -19.24 -18.80 8.22
N HIS A 640 -18.04 -19.02 7.77
CA HIS A 640 -17.16 -20.07 8.27
C HIS A 640 -15.71 -19.58 8.34
N CYS A 641 -15.07 -19.74 9.49
CA CYS A 641 -13.65 -19.49 9.70
C CYS A 641 -12.93 -20.82 9.98
N SER A 642 -11.94 -21.13 9.16
CA SER A 642 -11.02 -22.24 9.41
C SER A 642 -9.72 -21.68 9.95
N ALA A 643 -9.34 -22.09 11.16
CA ALA A 643 -8.09 -21.66 11.79
C ALA A 643 -7.40 -22.86 12.46
N ILE A 644 -6.09 -22.75 12.65
CA ILE A 644 -5.26 -23.71 13.35
C ILE A 644 -4.42 -22.99 14.39
N ASP A 645 -4.13 -23.66 15.49
CA ASP A 645 -3.18 -23.23 16.49
C ASP A 645 -1.97 -24.16 16.50
N SER A 646 -0.76 -23.59 16.39
CA SER A 646 0.48 -24.37 16.35
C SER A 646 0.90 -24.92 17.72
N ASN A 647 0.38 -24.36 18.80
CA ASN A 647 0.58 -24.83 20.15
C ASN A 647 -0.42 -25.94 20.52
N GLY A 648 -1.47 -26.13 19.71
CA GLY A 648 -2.51 -27.12 19.91
C GLY A 648 -3.59 -26.69 20.93
N PHE A 649 -3.73 -25.43 21.23
CA PHE A 649 -4.76 -24.89 22.11
C PHE A 649 -6.13 -24.85 21.42
N ALA A 650 -7.18 -24.92 22.25
CA ALA A 650 -8.55 -24.76 21.79
C ALA A 650 -8.79 -23.30 21.32
N LEU A 651 -9.42 -23.16 20.16
CA LEU A 651 -9.67 -21.85 19.56
C LEU A 651 -11.05 -21.32 19.93
N LEU A 652 -11.10 -20.06 20.32
CA LEU A 652 -12.33 -19.29 20.52
C LEU A 652 -12.52 -18.33 19.34
N TYR A 653 -13.75 -18.25 18.84
CA TYR A 653 -14.08 -17.43 17.69
C TYR A 653 -15.02 -16.31 18.12
N LYS A 654 -14.75 -15.09 17.68
CA LYS A 654 -15.60 -13.92 17.89
C LYS A 654 -15.84 -13.20 16.58
N TRP A 655 -17.10 -13.18 16.18
CA TRP A 655 -17.54 -12.50 14.97
C TRP A 655 -18.10 -11.11 15.26
N SER A 656 -17.83 -10.16 14.37
CA SER A 656 -18.34 -8.79 14.50
C SER A 656 -18.46 -8.13 13.12
N SER A 657 -19.40 -7.20 12.99
CA SER A 657 -19.59 -6.37 11.81
C SER A 657 -20.02 -4.97 12.25
N ALA A 658 -19.64 -3.95 11.47
CA ALA A 658 -20.07 -2.58 11.69
C ALA A 658 -21.55 -2.36 11.33
N SER A 659 -22.11 -3.20 10.44
CA SER A 659 -23.50 -3.14 10.00
C SER A 659 -24.05 -4.54 9.78
N GLY A 660 -25.36 -4.69 9.84
CA GLY A 660 -26.01 -6.01 9.83
C GLY A 660 -25.92 -6.70 11.20
N LEU A 661 -26.54 -7.86 11.31
CA LEU A 661 -26.61 -8.61 12.57
C LEU A 661 -25.80 -9.90 12.47
N VAL A 662 -24.80 -10.05 13.32
CA VAL A 662 -24.05 -11.30 13.45
C VAL A 662 -24.66 -12.17 14.56
N SER A 663 -24.87 -13.44 14.30
CA SER A 663 -25.30 -14.45 15.27
C SER A 663 -24.43 -15.70 15.16
N GLY A 664 -23.92 -16.18 16.30
CA GLY A 664 -23.00 -17.30 16.41
C GLY A 664 -21.68 -16.90 17.06
N SER A 665 -21.01 -17.84 17.70
CA SER A 665 -19.78 -17.62 18.48
C SER A 665 -18.75 -18.72 18.31
N ASP A 666 -18.89 -19.55 17.29
CA ASP A 666 -18.01 -20.66 16.99
C ASP A 666 -17.32 -20.42 15.62
N SER A 667 -16.61 -21.39 15.10
CA SER A 667 -16.02 -21.36 13.75
C SER A 667 -17.03 -21.05 12.65
N THR A 668 -18.34 -21.12 12.96
CA THR A 668 -19.44 -20.75 12.07
C THR A 668 -20.34 -19.68 12.71
N ALA A 669 -20.79 -18.74 11.91
CA ALA A 669 -21.77 -17.74 12.30
C ALA A 669 -22.73 -17.45 11.14
N ASN A 670 -23.80 -16.73 11.43
CA ASN A 670 -24.68 -16.16 10.41
C ASN A 670 -24.60 -14.64 10.48
N TRP A 671 -24.57 -14.00 9.32
CA TRP A 671 -24.66 -12.55 9.22
C TRP A 671 -25.88 -12.17 8.39
N THR A 672 -26.78 -11.39 8.98
CA THR A 672 -27.97 -10.86 8.29
C THR A 672 -27.65 -9.47 7.77
N ALA A 673 -27.87 -9.26 6.48
CA ALA A 673 -27.60 -8.00 5.79
C ALA A 673 -28.45 -6.85 6.33
N PRO A 674 -27.96 -5.61 6.31
CA PRO A 674 -28.78 -4.43 6.53
C PRO A 674 -29.75 -4.20 5.35
N SER A 675 -30.66 -3.24 5.51
CA SER A 675 -31.63 -2.85 4.48
C SER A 675 -31.11 -1.83 3.46
N ALA A 676 -29.79 -1.68 3.35
CA ALA A 676 -29.12 -0.79 2.40
C ALA A 676 -28.14 -1.58 1.52
N GLU A 677 -28.09 -1.24 0.25
CA GLU A 677 -27.10 -1.81 -0.69
C GLU A 677 -25.68 -1.36 -0.30
N GLY A 678 -24.67 -2.20 -0.53
CA GLY A 678 -23.26 -1.87 -0.30
C GLY A 678 -22.38 -3.10 -0.06
N ASN A 679 -21.08 -2.86 0.09
CA ASN A 679 -20.11 -3.87 0.49
C ASN A 679 -19.89 -3.80 2.01
N TYR A 680 -20.13 -4.87 2.71
CA TYR A 680 -20.02 -4.96 4.16
C TYR A 680 -18.94 -5.96 4.55
N PHE A 681 -18.15 -5.60 5.56
CA PHE A 681 -17.11 -6.49 6.08
C PHE A 681 -17.53 -7.12 7.41
N VAL A 682 -17.39 -8.43 7.46
CA VAL A 682 -17.56 -9.19 8.70
C VAL A 682 -16.21 -9.70 9.15
N LYS A 683 -15.84 -9.39 10.39
CA LYS A 683 -14.57 -9.72 11.00
C LYS A 683 -14.71 -10.94 11.89
N CYS A 684 -13.74 -11.86 11.79
CA CYS A 684 -13.56 -12.99 12.72
C CYS A 684 -12.26 -12.79 13.50
N MET A 685 -12.36 -12.78 14.81
CA MET A 685 -11.22 -12.83 15.72
C MET A 685 -11.13 -14.25 16.26
N VAL A 686 -9.95 -14.84 16.19
CA VAL A 686 -9.64 -16.18 16.72
C VAL A 686 -8.64 -16.01 17.86
N ASP A 687 -8.95 -16.56 19.04
CA ASP A 687 -8.22 -16.42 20.28
C ASP A 687 -7.89 -17.81 20.82
N ASP A 688 -6.63 -18.08 21.16
CA ASP A 688 -6.18 -19.33 21.75
C ASP A 688 -6.32 -19.37 23.29
N SER A 689 -6.84 -18.29 23.89
CA SER A 689 -6.97 -18.11 25.35
C SER A 689 -5.64 -18.16 26.14
N HIS A 690 -4.51 -18.09 25.43
CA HIS A 690 -3.16 -18.12 25.98
C HIS A 690 -2.32 -16.93 25.51
N GLY A 691 -2.99 -15.88 25.02
CA GLY A 691 -2.36 -14.63 24.60
C GLY A 691 -2.16 -14.50 23.09
N GLY A 692 -2.42 -15.56 22.31
CA GLY A 692 -2.40 -15.52 20.85
C GLY A 692 -3.76 -15.11 20.28
N VAL A 693 -3.82 -14.03 19.52
CA VAL A 693 -5.04 -13.54 18.86
C VAL A 693 -4.75 -13.21 17.40
N THR A 694 -5.58 -13.72 16.50
CA THR A 694 -5.53 -13.37 15.08
C THR A 694 -6.89 -12.91 14.61
N THR A 695 -6.91 -11.94 13.72
CA THR A 695 -8.14 -11.38 13.17
C THR A 695 -8.05 -11.28 11.66
N ASP A 696 -9.13 -11.66 10.98
CA ASP A 696 -9.28 -11.48 9.54
C ASP A 696 -10.74 -11.14 9.22
N SER A 697 -11.04 -10.70 8.00
CA SER A 697 -12.37 -10.25 7.60
C SER A 697 -12.74 -10.73 6.20
N ILE A 698 -14.06 -10.84 5.95
CA ILE A 698 -14.61 -11.15 4.64
C ILE A 698 -15.62 -10.09 4.22
N GLY A 699 -15.53 -9.65 2.94
CA GLY A 699 -16.49 -8.76 2.33
C GLY A 699 -17.73 -9.52 1.82
N ILE A 700 -18.92 -8.96 2.03
CA ILE A 700 -20.18 -9.46 1.52
C ILE A 700 -20.89 -8.32 0.81
N GLU A 701 -21.26 -8.54 -0.44
CA GLU A 701 -22.00 -7.56 -1.24
C GLU A 701 -23.50 -7.72 -1.00
N VAL A 702 -24.17 -6.62 -0.66
CA VAL A 702 -25.62 -6.55 -0.45
C VAL A 702 -26.23 -5.73 -1.58
N ARG A 703 -27.19 -6.30 -2.30
CA ARG A 703 -27.95 -5.64 -3.36
C ARG A 703 -29.44 -5.92 -3.25
N ASP A 704 -30.24 -5.05 -3.84
CA ASP A 704 -31.68 -5.27 -4.02
C ASP A 704 -31.94 -6.09 -5.29
N PHE A 705 -32.06 -7.40 -5.15
CA PHE A 705 -32.33 -8.31 -6.25
C PHE A 705 -33.82 -8.34 -6.66
N SER A 706 -34.71 -7.68 -5.92
CA SER A 706 -36.15 -7.66 -6.24
C SER A 706 -36.47 -6.89 -7.53
N LYS A 707 -35.56 -6.06 -8.01
CA LYS A 707 -35.77 -5.14 -9.13
C LYS A 707 -35.85 -5.81 -10.50
N ASN A 708 -35.48 -7.10 -10.66
CA ASN A 708 -35.38 -7.78 -11.97
C ASN A 708 -35.94 -9.22 -11.97
N GLN A 709 -36.85 -9.59 -11.06
CA GLN A 709 -37.35 -10.97 -10.92
C GLN A 709 -38.77 -11.16 -11.44
N THR A 710 -38.98 -10.99 -12.78
CA THR A 710 -40.19 -11.48 -13.42
C THR A 710 -39.78 -12.30 -14.66
N GLY A 711 -39.89 -13.60 -14.56
CA GLY A 711 -39.58 -14.52 -15.68
C GLY A 711 -39.99 -15.95 -15.33
N GLN A 712 -39.69 -16.88 -16.20
CA GLN A 712 -40.09 -18.29 -16.09
C GLN A 712 -38.96 -19.25 -16.47
N LEU A 713 -39.09 -20.50 -16.07
CA LEU A 713 -38.28 -21.63 -16.56
C LEU A 713 -38.70 -21.90 -18.00
N VAL A 714 -37.84 -21.65 -18.97
CA VAL A 714 -38.16 -21.77 -20.41
C VAL A 714 -37.78 -23.13 -21.00
N ALA A 715 -36.77 -23.82 -20.43
CA ALA A 715 -36.43 -25.19 -20.81
C ALA A 715 -35.88 -25.96 -19.59
N TYR A 716 -36.25 -27.25 -19.51
CA TYR A 716 -35.72 -28.15 -18.48
C TYR A 716 -35.51 -29.58 -19.05
N PHE A 717 -34.28 -30.00 -19.08
CA PHE A 717 -33.87 -31.32 -19.56
C PHE A 717 -33.36 -32.16 -18.40
N PRO A 718 -34.22 -32.95 -17.74
CA PRO A 718 -33.82 -33.81 -16.62
C PRO A 718 -33.11 -35.08 -17.10
N PHE A 719 -33.08 -35.34 -18.39
CA PHE A 719 -32.51 -36.52 -19.03
C PHE A 719 -32.90 -37.87 -18.42
N ASN A 720 -34.09 -37.95 -17.89
CA ASN A 720 -34.67 -39.16 -17.30
C ASN A 720 -35.15 -40.15 -18.38
N GLY A 721 -34.25 -40.68 -19.20
CA GLY A 721 -34.55 -41.64 -20.28
C GLY A 721 -34.64 -41.02 -21.65
N ASP A 722 -34.79 -39.69 -21.79
CA ASP A 722 -34.87 -38.99 -23.07
C ASP A 722 -34.40 -37.53 -22.92
N ALA A 723 -34.45 -36.76 -24.03
CA ALA A 723 -34.15 -35.35 -24.08
C ALA A 723 -35.41 -34.46 -24.17
N ALA A 724 -36.52 -34.89 -23.62
CA ALA A 724 -37.75 -34.13 -23.61
C ALA A 724 -37.67 -32.97 -22.63
N ASP A 725 -38.30 -31.84 -23.02
CA ASP A 725 -38.40 -30.64 -22.20
C ASP A 725 -39.50 -30.82 -21.12
N ALA A 726 -39.10 -30.89 -19.88
CA ALA A 726 -39.98 -31.04 -18.74
C ALA A 726 -40.50 -29.68 -18.18
N SER A 727 -40.11 -28.52 -18.78
CA SER A 727 -40.63 -27.22 -18.38
C SER A 727 -42.09 -26.97 -18.79
N GLY A 728 -42.61 -27.76 -19.73
CA GLY A 728 -43.93 -27.56 -20.30
C GLY A 728 -43.97 -26.65 -21.55
N ASN A 729 -42.85 -26.06 -21.97
CA ASN A 729 -42.78 -25.15 -23.12
C ASN A 729 -42.52 -25.89 -24.45
N GLY A 730 -42.31 -27.19 -24.39
CA GLY A 730 -42.16 -28.08 -25.57
C GLY A 730 -40.90 -27.83 -26.36
N ASN A 731 -39.81 -27.43 -25.70
CA ASN A 731 -38.46 -27.27 -26.28
C ASN A 731 -37.70 -28.60 -26.30
N ASN A 732 -38.31 -29.65 -26.88
CA ASN A 732 -37.77 -31.00 -26.90
C ASN A 732 -36.47 -31.06 -27.70
N GLY A 733 -35.45 -31.75 -27.17
CA GLY A 733 -34.17 -32.00 -27.83
C GLY A 733 -34.24 -33.22 -28.77
N THR A 734 -33.61 -33.09 -29.95
CA THR A 734 -33.35 -34.21 -30.86
C THR A 734 -31.92 -34.72 -30.63
N VAL A 735 -31.78 -35.97 -30.21
CA VAL A 735 -30.49 -36.58 -29.88
C VAL A 735 -29.81 -37.09 -31.13
N SER A 736 -28.56 -36.67 -31.36
CA SER A 736 -27.65 -37.16 -32.40
C SER A 736 -26.39 -37.73 -31.77
N GLY A 737 -26.30 -39.07 -31.74
CA GLY A 737 -25.11 -39.81 -31.28
C GLY A 737 -24.87 -39.87 -29.75
N ALA A 738 -25.39 -38.91 -28.96
CA ALA A 738 -25.26 -38.93 -27.52
C ALA A 738 -25.99 -40.14 -26.89
N THR A 739 -25.41 -40.73 -25.83
CA THR A 739 -25.94 -41.93 -25.22
C THR A 739 -26.35 -41.70 -23.77
N LEU A 740 -27.44 -42.33 -23.33
CA LEU A 740 -27.84 -42.31 -21.95
C LEU A 740 -26.79 -42.98 -21.05
N THR A 741 -26.51 -42.37 -19.92
CA THR A 741 -25.52 -42.83 -18.95
C THR A 741 -26.10 -42.73 -17.52
N THR A 742 -25.28 -43.09 -16.55
CA THR A 742 -25.61 -43.01 -15.14
C THR A 742 -25.38 -41.57 -14.63
N ASP A 743 -26.36 -41.03 -13.94
CA ASP A 743 -26.25 -39.69 -13.33
C ASP A 743 -25.25 -39.63 -12.17
N ARG A 744 -25.08 -38.42 -11.59
CA ARG A 744 -24.20 -38.17 -10.44
C ARG A 744 -24.58 -38.93 -9.16
N ALA A 745 -25.84 -39.40 -9.05
CA ALA A 745 -26.35 -40.17 -7.92
C ALA A 745 -26.26 -41.69 -8.15
N GLY A 746 -25.75 -42.13 -9.29
CA GLY A 746 -25.62 -43.55 -9.66
C GLY A 746 -26.87 -44.13 -10.32
N LYS A 747 -27.87 -43.34 -10.70
CA LYS A 747 -29.09 -43.83 -11.32
C LYS A 747 -28.89 -43.99 -12.82
N PRO A 748 -29.10 -45.17 -13.41
CA PRO A 748 -28.86 -45.41 -14.84
C PRO A 748 -29.88 -44.69 -15.70
N ASN A 749 -29.46 -44.30 -16.92
CA ASN A 749 -30.25 -43.59 -17.94
C ASN A 749 -30.83 -42.24 -17.48
N ASN A 750 -30.14 -41.56 -16.55
CA ASN A 750 -30.57 -40.25 -16.06
C ASN A 750 -29.57 -39.12 -16.36
N ALA A 751 -28.68 -39.31 -17.30
CA ALA A 751 -27.77 -38.32 -17.86
C ALA A 751 -27.42 -38.68 -19.28
N TYR A 752 -26.93 -37.74 -20.07
CA TYR A 752 -26.34 -37.99 -21.38
C TYR A 752 -24.83 -37.88 -21.38
N SER A 753 -24.17 -38.86 -22.06
CA SER A 753 -22.75 -38.89 -22.29
C SER A 753 -22.44 -38.49 -23.74
N PHE A 754 -21.42 -37.64 -23.88
CA PHE A 754 -20.95 -37.07 -25.14
C PHE A 754 -19.52 -37.52 -25.39
N ASN A 755 -19.21 -37.90 -26.66
CA ASN A 755 -17.92 -38.53 -27.02
C ASN A 755 -16.80 -37.53 -27.38
N GLY A 756 -17.09 -36.26 -27.52
CA GLY A 756 -16.13 -35.21 -27.90
C GLY A 756 -15.77 -35.21 -29.40
N VAL A 757 -16.59 -35.80 -30.25
CA VAL A 757 -16.34 -35.96 -31.70
C VAL A 757 -17.52 -35.47 -32.56
N ASP A 758 -18.75 -35.98 -32.31
CA ASP A 758 -19.91 -35.73 -33.14
C ASP A 758 -21.26 -35.83 -32.40
N ASN A 759 -21.23 -35.98 -31.09
CA ASN A 759 -22.46 -36.12 -30.33
C ASN A 759 -23.09 -34.74 -30.01
N ALA A 760 -24.39 -34.60 -30.25
CA ALA A 760 -25.17 -33.41 -29.97
C ALA A 760 -26.60 -33.72 -29.52
N ILE A 761 -27.22 -32.76 -28.85
CA ILE A 761 -28.67 -32.66 -28.72
C ILE A 761 -29.07 -31.28 -29.25
N GLU A 762 -29.92 -31.25 -30.28
CA GLU A 762 -30.40 -30.04 -30.92
C GLU A 762 -31.82 -29.71 -30.46
N VAL A 763 -32.03 -28.46 -30.03
CA VAL A 763 -33.32 -27.93 -29.61
C VAL A 763 -33.71 -26.81 -30.55
N PRO A 764 -34.81 -26.96 -31.32
CA PRO A 764 -35.22 -25.96 -32.31
C PRO A 764 -35.43 -24.61 -31.69
N ASN A 765 -34.88 -23.56 -32.32
CA ASN A 765 -34.99 -22.20 -31.81
C ASN A 765 -36.44 -21.74 -31.78
N LYS A 766 -36.84 -21.14 -30.66
CA LYS A 766 -38.15 -20.56 -30.41
C LYS A 766 -38.05 -19.20 -29.73
N PRO A 767 -39.05 -18.31 -29.87
CA PRO A 767 -39.04 -16.99 -29.26
C PRO A 767 -38.79 -17.02 -27.75
N GLY A 768 -39.31 -18.05 -27.02
CA GLY A 768 -39.13 -18.20 -25.57
C GLY A 768 -37.68 -18.45 -25.15
N LEU A 769 -36.83 -19.01 -26.03
CA LEU A 769 -35.40 -19.19 -25.76
C LEU A 769 -34.56 -17.90 -25.99
N ASN A 770 -35.15 -16.84 -26.54
CA ASN A 770 -34.49 -15.60 -26.91
C ASN A 770 -34.70 -14.45 -25.91
N SER A 771 -34.64 -14.74 -24.63
CA SER A 771 -34.69 -13.68 -23.59
C SER A 771 -33.59 -12.65 -23.81
N GLN A 772 -33.89 -11.37 -23.57
CA GLN A 772 -32.98 -10.25 -23.87
C GLN A 772 -32.43 -9.53 -22.63
N ASN A 773 -33.21 -9.48 -21.55
CA ASN A 773 -32.89 -8.64 -20.38
C ASN A 773 -32.17 -9.40 -19.28
N GLY A 774 -32.25 -10.72 -19.26
CA GLY A 774 -31.60 -11.59 -18.31
C GLY A 774 -31.70 -13.04 -18.71
N ILE A 775 -30.81 -13.86 -18.26
CA ILE A 775 -30.80 -15.31 -18.49
C ILE A 775 -30.04 -16.01 -17.38
N THR A 776 -30.54 -17.20 -17.03
CA THR A 776 -29.80 -18.17 -16.21
C THR A 776 -29.76 -19.52 -16.90
N VAL A 777 -28.57 -20.12 -16.95
CA VAL A 777 -28.37 -21.49 -17.44
C VAL A 777 -27.70 -22.29 -16.35
N SER A 778 -28.32 -23.36 -15.87
CA SER A 778 -27.74 -24.25 -14.86
C SER A 778 -27.78 -25.71 -15.30
N PHE A 779 -26.74 -26.48 -14.95
CA PHE A 779 -26.64 -27.90 -15.27
C PHE A 779 -25.59 -28.61 -14.43
N TRP A 780 -25.72 -29.92 -14.30
CA TRP A 780 -24.66 -30.76 -13.80
C TRP A 780 -23.75 -31.22 -14.93
N MET A 781 -22.45 -31.19 -14.72
CA MET A 781 -21.44 -31.53 -15.72
C MET A 781 -20.32 -32.37 -15.09
N ARG A 782 -19.87 -33.39 -15.83
CA ARG A 782 -18.64 -34.16 -15.57
C ARG A 782 -17.78 -34.14 -16.83
N VAL A 783 -16.57 -33.59 -16.73
CA VAL A 783 -15.65 -33.53 -17.88
C VAL A 783 -14.87 -34.83 -17.99
N GLY A 784 -14.94 -35.48 -19.12
CA GLY A 784 -14.23 -36.72 -19.40
C GLY A 784 -12.81 -36.54 -19.95
N ALA A 785 -12.57 -35.47 -20.72
CA ALA A 785 -11.24 -35.12 -21.22
C ALA A 785 -11.11 -33.60 -21.36
N PHE A 786 -9.87 -33.09 -21.25
CA PHE A 786 -9.54 -31.71 -21.63
C PHE A 786 -8.82 -31.72 -22.98
N PHE A 787 -9.26 -30.85 -23.88
CA PHE A 787 -8.65 -30.61 -25.18
C PHE A 787 -7.91 -29.25 -25.19
N VAL A 788 -6.99 -29.08 -26.10
CA VAL A 788 -6.35 -27.77 -26.35
C VAL A 788 -7.37 -26.77 -26.92
N ARG A 789 -8.34 -27.25 -27.69
CA ARG A 789 -9.48 -26.47 -28.20
C ARG A 789 -10.56 -26.28 -27.12
N GLU A 790 -11.38 -25.26 -27.27
CA GLU A 790 -12.61 -25.13 -26.49
C GLU A 790 -13.54 -26.33 -26.67
N GLN A 791 -14.35 -26.62 -25.65
CA GLN A 791 -15.44 -27.57 -25.69
C GLN A 791 -16.73 -26.87 -25.29
N TYR A 792 -17.83 -27.11 -25.97
CA TYR A 792 -19.10 -26.45 -25.71
C TYR A 792 -20.10 -27.45 -25.07
N PRO A 793 -20.24 -27.49 -23.73
CA PRO A 793 -21.31 -28.19 -23.07
C PRO A 793 -22.68 -27.75 -23.51
N ILE A 794 -22.90 -26.42 -23.65
CA ILE A 794 -24.16 -25.85 -24.08
C ILE A 794 -23.97 -24.50 -24.76
N SER A 795 -24.70 -24.21 -25.81
CA SER A 795 -24.68 -22.93 -26.53
C SER A 795 -26.00 -22.62 -27.21
N HIS A 796 -26.35 -21.35 -27.28
CA HIS A 796 -27.45 -20.85 -28.13
C HIS A 796 -26.86 -19.87 -29.15
N GLY A 797 -26.57 -20.35 -30.35
CA GLY A 797 -25.66 -19.70 -31.27
C GLY A 797 -24.20 -19.95 -30.89
N ASN A 798 -23.32 -19.03 -31.29
CA ASN A 798 -21.90 -19.07 -30.97
C ASN A 798 -21.48 -17.82 -30.17
N TRP A 799 -20.18 -17.62 -29.95
CA TRP A 799 -19.65 -16.46 -29.24
C TRP A 799 -19.99 -15.11 -29.89
N GLU A 800 -20.25 -15.09 -31.21
CA GLU A 800 -20.60 -13.85 -31.93
C GLU A 800 -22.12 -13.59 -31.99
N ASN A 801 -22.93 -14.62 -31.78
CA ASN A 801 -24.38 -14.52 -32.04
C ASN A 801 -25.19 -14.23 -30.80
N ARG A 802 -25.02 -14.99 -29.73
CA ARG A 802 -25.83 -14.82 -28.53
C ARG A 802 -25.11 -15.17 -27.24
N TRP A 803 -25.01 -16.44 -26.89
CA TRP A 803 -24.28 -16.88 -25.70
C TRP A 803 -23.80 -18.32 -25.83
N LYS A 804 -22.72 -18.62 -25.09
CA LYS A 804 -22.20 -19.98 -24.90
C LYS A 804 -21.67 -20.17 -23.49
N ILE A 805 -21.70 -21.44 -23.05
CA ILE A 805 -20.87 -21.92 -21.97
C ILE A 805 -19.84 -22.90 -22.54
N SER A 806 -18.55 -22.62 -22.31
CA SER A 806 -17.47 -23.46 -22.86
C SER A 806 -16.48 -23.83 -21.75
N ILE A 807 -15.69 -24.86 -22.03
CA ILE A 807 -14.52 -25.21 -21.25
C ILE A 807 -13.29 -24.70 -22.00
N THR A 808 -12.58 -23.74 -21.39
CA THR A 808 -11.39 -23.08 -21.92
C THR A 808 -10.30 -23.14 -20.85
N ASP A 809 -9.12 -23.67 -21.16
CA ASP A 809 -8.01 -23.78 -20.21
C ASP A 809 -8.40 -24.44 -18.88
N ARG A 810 -9.21 -25.49 -18.95
CA ARG A 810 -9.77 -26.23 -17.80
C ARG A 810 -10.69 -25.38 -16.89
N ARG A 811 -11.28 -24.32 -17.41
CA ARG A 811 -12.18 -23.40 -16.69
C ARG A 811 -13.51 -23.32 -17.42
N ILE A 812 -14.57 -23.02 -16.70
CA ILE A 812 -15.83 -22.63 -17.30
C ILE A 812 -15.66 -21.22 -17.85
N ARG A 813 -16.02 -21.02 -19.12
CA ARG A 813 -16.15 -19.71 -19.73
C ARG A 813 -17.61 -19.43 -20.06
N TRP A 814 -18.13 -18.34 -19.51
CA TRP A 814 -19.44 -17.78 -19.84
C TRP A 814 -19.26 -16.62 -20.84
N THR A 815 -19.74 -16.75 -22.04
CA THR A 815 -19.70 -15.73 -23.09
C THR A 815 -21.10 -15.25 -23.40
N VAL A 816 -21.30 -13.93 -23.36
CA VAL A 816 -22.57 -13.27 -23.70
C VAL A 816 -22.33 -12.17 -24.71
N LYS A 817 -23.13 -12.16 -25.78
CA LYS A 817 -23.18 -11.09 -26.77
C LYS A 817 -24.37 -10.17 -26.49
N THR A 818 -24.06 -8.92 -26.19
CA THR A 818 -25.08 -7.88 -25.96
C THR A 818 -24.97 -6.77 -27.03
N THR A 819 -25.85 -5.79 -26.91
CA THR A 819 -25.82 -4.58 -27.74
C THR A 819 -24.55 -3.75 -27.54
N THR A 820 -23.85 -3.90 -26.40
CA THR A 820 -22.57 -3.23 -26.11
C THR A 820 -21.35 -3.99 -26.59
N GLY A 821 -21.47 -5.28 -26.95
CA GLY A 821 -20.34 -6.08 -27.42
C GLY A 821 -20.38 -7.53 -26.94
N ILE A 822 -19.23 -8.18 -26.91
CA ILE A 822 -19.03 -9.55 -26.43
C ILE A 822 -18.29 -9.50 -25.10
N LYS A 823 -18.73 -10.31 -24.15
CA LYS A 823 -18.03 -10.47 -22.88
C LYS A 823 -17.77 -11.94 -22.56
N ASP A 824 -16.51 -12.26 -22.30
CA ASP A 824 -16.07 -13.51 -21.71
C ASP A 824 -15.85 -13.34 -20.21
N LEU A 825 -16.29 -14.33 -19.43
CA LEU A 825 -15.99 -14.47 -18.01
C LEU A 825 -15.50 -15.89 -17.76
N ASP A 826 -14.31 -16.04 -17.20
CA ASP A 826 -13.75 -17.34 -16.84
C ASP A 826 -13.93 -17.62 -15.34
N SER A 827 -14.19 -18.88 -14.99
CA SER A 827 -14.21 -19.33 -13.61
C SER A 827 -12.80 -19.19 -13.00
N LYS A 828 -12.72 -18.84 -11.70
CA LYS A 828 -11.48 -18.90 -10.93
C LYS A 828 -11.08 -20.34 -10.66
N THR A 829 -12.07 -21.19 -10.42
CA THR A 829 -11.87 -22.61 -10.16
C THR A 829 -11.42 -23.34 -11.42
N THR A 830 -10.34 -24.11 -11.30
CA THR A 830 -9.87 -25.04 -12.33
C THR A 830 -10.56 -26.37 -12.18
N LEU A 831 -11.20 -26.85 -13.24
CA LEU A 831 -11.91 -28.13 -13.27
C LEU A 831 -10.96 -29.33 -13.16
N VAL A 832 -11.45 -30.39 -12.53
CA VAL A 832 -10.77 -31.69 -12.41
C VAL A 832 -11.54 -32.73 -13.20
N LEU A 833 -10.84 -33.59 -13.97
CA LEU A 833 -11.46 -34.67 -14.74
C LEU A 833 -12.26 -35.61 -13.84
N ASN A 834 -13.37 -36.05 -14.36
CA ASN A 834 -14.26 -37.05 -13.76
C ASN A 834 -14.92 -36.60 -12.45
N ASN A 835 -14.85 -35.32 -12.09
CA ASN A 835 -15.65 -34.73 -11.02
C ASN A 835 -16.92 -34.11 -11.58
N TYR A 836 -18.04 -34.28 -10.87
CA TYR A 836 -19.24 -33.53 -11.16
C TYR A 836 -19.20 -32.13 -10.55
N TYR A 837 -19.65 -31.15 -11.31
CA TYR A 837 -19.83 -29.77 -10.90
C TYR A 837 -21.25 -29.31 -11.24
N PHE A 838 -21.89 -28.61 -10.32
CA PHE A 838 -23.10 -27.88 -10.64
C PHE A 838 -22.71 -26.48 -11.15
N VAL A 839 -22.88 -26.28 -12.44
CA VAL A 839 -22.54 -25.02 -13.11
C VAL A 839 -23.80 -24.18 -13.22
N THR A 840 -23.74 -22.92 -12.81
CA THR A 840 -24.78 -21.93 -13.08
C THR A 840 -24.15 -20.66 -13.63
N ALA A 841 -24.59 -20.25 -14.82
CA ALA A 841 -24.17 -19.03 -15.49
C ALA A 841 -25.35 -18.05 -15.52
N VAL A 842 -25.17 -16.82 -15.05
CA VAL A 842 -26.19 -15.80 -14.92
C VAL A 842 -25.77 -14.54 -15.66
N TYR A 843 -26.71 -13.91 -16.36
CA TYR A 843 -26.60 -12.55 -16.83
C TYR A 843 -27.87 -11.78 -16.40
N ASN A 844 -27.69 -10.64 -15.70
CA ASN A 844 -28.77 -9.89 -15.08
C ASN A 844 -29.04 -8.51 -15.74
N GLY A 845 -28.40 -8.24 -16.89
CA GLY A 845 -28.48 -6.94 -17.58
C GLY A 845 -27.36 -5.97 -17.22
N THR A 846 -26.64 -6.20 -16.13
CA THR A 846 -25.55 -5.37 -15.62
C THR A 846 -24.30 -6.16 -15.26
N ASP A 847 -24.44 -7.46 -14.98
CA ASP A 847 -23.33 -8.33 -14.57
C ASP A 847 -23.43 -9.71 -15.23
N CYS A 848 -22.27 -10.31 -15.51
CA CYS A 848 -22.12 -11.73 -15.82
C CYS A 848 -21.57 -12.44 -14.58
N GLU A 849 -22.13 -13.60 -14.22
CA GLU A 849 -21.77 -14.36 -13.02
C GLU A 849 -21.65 -15.85 -13.35
N ILE A 850 -20.67 -16.52 -12.73
CA ILE A 850 -20.52 -17.99 -12.75
C ILE A 850 -20.58 -18.47 -11.32
N TYR A 851 -21.43 -19.47 -11.07
CA TYR A 851 -21.52 -20.20 -9.82
C TYR A 851 -21.08 -21.64 -10.06
N LEU A 852 -20.31 -22.20 -9.12
CA LEU A 852 -19.93 -23.60 -9.09
C LEU A 852 -20.36 -24.20 -7.75
N ASP A 853 -21.12 -25.30 -7.82
CA ASP A 853 -21.62 -26.01 -6.63
C ASP A 853 -22.41 -25.11 -5.66
N GLY A 854 -23.17 -24.14 -6.22
CA GLY A 854 -23.96 -23.17 -5.50
C GLY A 854 -23.22 -21.92 -5.03
N ASP A 855 -21.90 -21.92 -5.04
CA ASP A 855 -21.05 -20.79 -4.62
C ASP A 855 -20.72 -19.86 -5.80
N LEU A 856 -20.72 -18.54 -5.58
CA LEU A 856 -20.26 -17.57 -6.59
C LEU A 856 -18.76 -17.71 -6.80
N ASP A 857 -18.38 -18.22 -7.97
CA ASP A 857 -16.98 -18.42 -8.33
C ASP A 857 -16.37 -17.18 -8.97
N SER A 858 -17.04 -16.56 -9.96
CA SER A 858 -16.55 -15.39 -10.69
C SER A 858 -17.66 -14.46 -11.10
N PHE A 859 -17.37 -13.17 -11.21
CA PHE A 859 -18.28 -12.19 -11.80
C PHE A 859 -17.53 -11.05 -12.50
N THR A 860 -18.21 -10.35 -13.40
CA THR A 860 -17.75 -9.13 -14.06
C THR A 860 -18.92 -8.26 -14.45
N SER A 861 -18.81 -6.94 -14.34
CA SER A 861 -19.83 -6.02 -14.81
C SER A 861 -19.83 -5.96 -16.34
N TRP A 862 -21.02 -6.12 -16.91
CA TRP A 862 -21.27 -6.04 -18.34
C TRP A 862 -22.74 -5.71 -18.61
N SER A 863 -23.01 -4.64 -19.33
CA SER A 863 -24.36 -4.16 -19.57
C SER A 863 -24.82 -4.38 -21.01
N GLY A 864 -26.09 -4.11 -21.26
CA GLY A 864 -26.73 -4.17 -22.58
C GLY A 864 -27.74 -5.32 -22.73
N THR A 865 -28.47 -5.30 -23.83
CA THR A 865 -29.50 -6.29 -24.15
C THR A 865 -28.86 -7.47 -24.89
N ILE A 866 -29.12 -8.71 -24.49
CA ILE A 866 -28.63 -9.90 -25.18
C ILE A 866 -29.25 -9.95 -26.59
N LEU A 867 -28.43 -10.17 -27.60
CA LEU A 867 -28.89 -10.24 -28.96
C LEU A 867 -29.70 -11.55 -29.21
N PRO A 868 -30.84 -11.51 -29.93
CA PRO A 868 -31.54 -12.70 -30.33
C PRO A 868 -30.77 -13.45 -31.44
N THR A 869 -31.07 -14.73 -31.62
CA THR A 869 -30.51 -15.56 -32.68
C THR A 869 -31.59 -16.37 -33.37
N THR A 870 -31.33 -16.81 -34.63
CA THR A 870 -32.14 -17.78 -35.34
C THR A 870 -31.53 -19.19 -35.30
N ILE A 871 -30.38 -19.35 -34.66
CA ILE A 871 -29.67 -20.62 -34.51
C ILE A 871 -30.30 -21.44 -33.40
N ASP A 872 -30.40 -22.74 -33.58
CA ASP A 872 -30.93 -23.68 -32.60
C ASP A 872 -30.04 -23.74 -31.34
N LEU A 873 -30.64 -24.01 -30.18
CA LEU A 873 -29.90 -24.31 -28.95
C LEU A 873 -29.25 -25.69 -29.14
N THR A 874 -27.97 -25.78 -28.84
CA THR A 874 -27.18 -27.01 -28.96
C THR A 874 -26.55 -27.39 -27.62
N ILE A 875 -26.65 -28.67 -27.29
CA ILE A 875 -26.02 -29.29 -26.12
C ILE A 875 -24.96 -30.27 -26.61
N GLY A 876 -23.73 -30.18 -26.11
CA GLY A 876 -22.63 -31.05 -26.47
C GLY A 876 -21.74 -30.54 -27.59
N GLN A 877 -22.14 -29.53 -28.32
CA GLN A 877 -21.35 -28.86 -29.38
C GLN A 877 -21.94 -27.51 -29.79
N VAL A 878 -21.36 -26.88 -30.83
CA VAL A 878 -21.86 -25.64 -31.44
C VAL A 878 -22.30 -25.92 -32.90
N LEU A 879 -23.58 -25.78 -33.15
CA LEU A 879 -24.16 -25.94 -34.52
C LEU A 879 -24.70 -24.60 -35.03
N PRO A 880 -24.80 -24.42 -36.34
CA PRO A 880 -24.53 -25.39 -37.43
C PRO A 880 -23.06 -25.46 -37.84
N ALA A 881 -22.19 -24.72 -37.20
CA ALA A 881 -20.80 -24.54 -37.61
C ALA A 881 -19.85 -25.64 -37.15
N ASN A 882 -20.31 -26.80 -36.77
CA ASN A 882 -19.50 -27.93 -36.25
C ASN A 882 -18.02 -27.90 -36.65
N ASN A 883 -17.19 -27.19 -35.86
CA ASN A 883 -15.78 -26.96 -36.13
C ASN A 883 -14.87 -27.69 -35.12
N GLY A 884 -15.36 -28.81 -34.58
CA GLY A 884 -14.64 -29.63 -33.65
C GLY A 884 -14.59 -29.03 -32.22
N TYR A 885 -15.63 -28.33 -31.78
CA TYR A 885 -15.81 -27.83 -30.40
C TYR A 885 -16.64 -28.80 -29.54
N ASP A 886 -16.70 -30.06 -29.95
CA ASP A 886 -17.48 -31.09 -29.26
C ASP A 886 -17.03 -31.30 -27.82
N PHE A 887 -18.02 -31.45 -26.93
CA PHE A 887 -17.80 -31.71 -25.50
C PHE A 887 -17.62 -33.22 -25.28
N GLN A 888 -16.63 -33.57 -24.44
CA GLN A 888 -16.47 -34.94 -23.95
C GLN A 888 -16.78 -35.00 -22.43
N GLY A 889 -17.84 -35.71 -22.10
CA GLY A 889 -18.25 -35.83 -20.70
C GLY A 889 -19.74 -36.11 -20.57
N ASP A 890 -20.26 -35.95 -19.35
CA ASP A 890 -21.66 -36.17 -19.05
C ASP A 890 -22.35 -34.88 -18.66
N LEU A 891 -23.61 -34.73 -19.06
CA LEU A 891 -24.49 -33.61 -18.74
C LEU A 891 -25.81 -34.13 -18.14
N ASP A 892 -26.33 -33.38 -17.18
CA ASP A 892 -27.54 -33.73 -16.50
C ASP A 892 -28.27 -32.49 -15.95
N GLU A 893 -29.60 -32.56 -15.79
CA GLU A 893 -30.40 -31.54 -15.10
C GLU A 893 -30.24 -30.12 -15.68
N ILE A 894 -30.28 -29.94 -17.01
CA ILE A 894 -30.11 -28.65 -17.66
C ILE A 894 -31.35 -27.80 -17.51
N ARG A 895 -31.26 -26.62 -16.96
CA ARG A 895 -32.33 -25.62 -16.81
C ARG A 895 -31.96 -24.30 -17.43
N ILE A 896 -32.88 -23.69 -18.17
CA ILE A 896 -32.74 -22.35 -18.74
C ILE A 896 -33.91 -21.50 -18.28
N TYR A 897 -33.59 -20.38 -17.69
CA TYR A 897 -34.55 -19.35 -17.24
C TYR A 897 -34.41 -18.11 -18.13
N ASP A 898 -35.50 -17.41 -18.42
CA ASP A 898 -35.51 -16.16 -19.18
C ASP A 898 -35.23 -14.93 -18.35
N TYR A 899 -34.79 -15.11 -17.11
CA TYR A 899 -34.41 -14.09 -16.13
C TYR A 899 -33.18 -14.51 -15.32
N ALA A 900 -32.59 -13.57 -14.63
CA ALA A 900 -31.49 -13.83 -13.71
C ALA A 900 -32.01 -14.40 -12.39
N LEU A 901 -31.58 -15.60 -12.04
CA LEU A 901 -31.83 -16.16 -10.69
C LEU A 901 -31.02 -15.35 -9.65
N SER A 902 -31.62 -15.15 -8.48
CA SER A 902 -30.91 -14.63 -7.34
C SER A 902 -29.89 -15.66 -6.82
N ILE A 903 -28.89 -15.20 -6.09
CA ILE A 903 -27.92 -16.08 -5.43
C ILE A 903 -28.63 -17.12 -4.56
N GLN A 904 -29.67 -16.70 -3.83
CA GLN A 904 -30.44 -17.62 -2.99
C GLN A 904 -31.17 -18.68 -3.81
N ASP A 905 -31.70 -18.32 -4.99
CA ASP A 905 -32.30 -19.28 -5.89
C ASP A 905 -31.30 -20.26 -6.45
N VAL A 906 -30.07 -19.82 -6.78
CA VAL A 906 -28.95 -20.69 -7.22
C VAL A 906 -28.55 -21.66 -6.11
N VAL A 907 -28.42 -21.17 -4.86
CA VAL A 907 -28.15 -22.03 -3.69
C VAL A 907 -29.29 -23.04 -3.47
N ASN A 908 -30.55 -22.55 -3.47
CA ASN A 908 -31.71 -23.42 -3.32
C ASN A 908 -31.80 -24.49 -4.42
N LEU A 909 -31.44 -24.12 -5.67
CA LEU A 909 -31.40 -25.03 -6.80
C LEU A 909 -30.33 -26.11 -6.65
N TYR A 910 -29.15 -25.71 -6.18
CA TYR A 910 -28.08 -26.65 -5.83
C TYR A 910 -28.48 -27.58 -4.67
N ASP A 911 -28.98 -27.03 -3.54
CA ASP A 911 -29.42 -27.80 -2.38
C ASP A 911 -30.56 -28.75 -2.71
N ALA A 912 -31.56 -28.33 -3.47
CA ALA A 912 -32.64 -29.20 -3.94
C ALA A 912 -32.10 -30.31 -4.82
N SER A 913 -31.14 -30.06 -5.66
CA SER A 913 -30.51 -31.05 -6.55
C SER A 913 -29.62 -32.02 -5.77
N THR A 914 -29.08 -31.64 -4.58
CA THR A 914 -28.24 -32.46 -3.72
C THR A 914 -29.05 -33.17 -2.63
N SER A 915 -30.17 -32.61 -2.13
CA SER A 915 -31.06 -33.21 -1.09
C SER A 915 -31.90 -34.37 -1.64
N ALA A 916 -32.04 -34.51 -2.95
CA ALA A 916 -32.57 -35.72 -3.58
C ALA A 916 -31.63 -36.93 -3.43
N ARG A 917 -30.45 -36.76 -2.89
CA ARG A 917 -29.64 -37.87 -2.36
C ARG A 917 -30.31 -38.43 -1.10
N GLN A 918 -31.07 -39.49 -1.26
CA GLN A 918 -31.10 -40.49 -0.20
C GLN A 918 -29.63 -40.88 0.01
N THR A 919 -29.06 -40.54 1.17
CA THR A 919 -27.75 -40.97 1.58
C THR A 919 -27.56 -42.43 1.21
N PRO A 920 -26.62 -42.80 0.34
CA PRO A 920 -26.03 -44.09 0.43
C PRO A 920 -25.40 -44.08 1.83
N GLN A 921 -25.84 -44.98 2.69
CA GLN A 921 -25.17 -45.31 3.95
C GLN A 921 -23.68 -45.37 3.59
N ALA A 922 -22.86 -44.45 4.08
CA ALA A 922 -21.44 -44.40 3.79
C ALA A 922 -20.94 -45.85 4.06
N VAL A 923 -20.47 -46.55 3.04
CA VAL A 923 -19.86 -47.83 3.21
C VAL A 923 -18.58 -47.52 3.98
N LEU A 924 -18.66 -47.68 5.30
CA LEU A 924 -17.51 -47.49 6.16
C LEU A 924 -16.40 -48.45 5.69
N PRO A 925 -15.13 -48.03 5.66
CA PRO A 925 -14.05 -48.91 5.27
C PRO A 925 -14.11 -50.20 6.08
N ALA A 926 -14.03 -51.33 5.41
CA ALA A 926 -14.15 -52.64 6.08
C ALA A 926 -12.90 -52.95 6.95
N ALA A 927 -11.78 -52.29 6.76
CA ALA A 927 -10.53 -52.51 7.48
C ALA A 927 -9.69 -51.24 7.58
N PHE A 928 -8.84 -51.16 8.61
CA PHE A 928 -7.78 -50.13 8.67
C PHE A 928 -6.80 -50.33 7.53
N ALA A 929 -6.51 -49.25 6.78
CA ALA A 929 -5.53 -49.27 5.68
C ALA A 929 -4.77 -47.96 5.59
N LEU A 930 -3.44 -48.08 5.38
CA LEU A 930 -2.61 -46.97 4.98
C LEU A 930 -2.26 -47.13 3.49
N LYS A 931 -2.65 -46.17 2.64
CA LYS A 931 -2.41 -46.23 1.19
C LYS A 931 -1.03 -45.66 0.86
N GLN A 932 -0.48 -46.04 -0.31
CA GLN A 932 0.74 -45.43 -0.82
C GLN A 932 0.45 -43.96 -1.11
N ASN A 933 1.38 -43.05 -0.70
CA ASN A 933 1.31 -41.64 -1.01
C ASN A 933 1.35 -41.44 -2.51
N TYR A 934 0.64 -40.43 -3.00
CA TYR A 934 0.62 -40.11 -4.42
C TYR A 934 0.74 -38.60 -4.61
N PRO A 935 1.61 -38.13 -5.53
CA PRO A 935 2.59 -38.89 -6.28
C PRO A 935 3.69 -39.53 -5.41
N ASN A 936 4.37 -40.58 -5.90
CA ASN A 936 5.55 -41.15 -5.29
C ASN A 936 6.41 -41.83 -6.39
N PRO A 937 7.61 -41.31 -6.77
CA PRO A 937 8.28 -40.16 -6.16
C PRO A 937 7.49 -38.84 -6.31
N PHE A 938 7.80 -37.84 -5.44
CA PHE A 938 7.08 -36.58 -5.40
C PHE A 938 8.06 -35.38 -5.29
N ASN A 939 7.55 -34.17 -5.68
CA ASN A 939 8.31 -32.92 -5.66
C ASN A 939 7.37 -31.69 -5.52
N PRO A 940 7.42 -30.85 -4.47
CA PRO A 940 7.71 -31.25 -3.09
C PRO A 940 6.46 -31.75 -2.38
N LEU A 941 5.31 -31.84 -3.08
CA LEU A 941 3.98 -32.15 -2.54
C LEU A 941 3.57 -33.59 -2.81
N THR A 942 3.03 -34.25 -1.80
CA THR A 942 2.39 -35.56 -1.91
C THR A 942 1.18 -35.66 -0.99
N THR A 943 0.27 -36.58 -1.29
CA THR A 943 -0.92 -36.83 -0.48
C THR A 943 -0.88 -38.24 0.08
N ILE A 944 -1.07 -38.37 1.40
CA ILE A 944 -1.16 -39.64 2.13
C ILE A 944 -2.63 -39.91 2.42
N ARG A 945 -3.11 -41.14 2.11
CA ARG A 945 -4.50 -41.55 2.33
C ARG A 945 -4.54 -42.75 3.24
N PHE A 946 -5.56 -42.79 4.13
CA PHE A 946 -5.79 -43.92 5.01
C PHE A 946 -7.29 -44.11 5.31
N ASP A 947 -7.67 -45.33 5.70
CA ASP A 947 -9.03 -45.72 5.95
C ASP A 947 -9.19 -46.19 7.40
N LEU A 948 -10.26 -45.74 8.08
CA LEU A 948 -10.62 -46.12 9.44
C LEU A 948 -12.00 -46.79 9.48
N PRO A 949 -12.13 -48.09 9.86
CA PRO A 949 -13.42 -48.74 9.94
C PRO A 949 -14.22 -48.37 11.20
N SER A 950 -13.56 -47.79 12.21
CA SER A 950 -14.15 -47.35 13.47
C SER A 950 -13.45 -46.09 13.98
N GLN A 951 -14.13 -45.36 14.86
CA GLN A 951 -13.52 -44.21 15.53
C GLN A 951 -12.31 -44.66 16.37
N GLY A 952 -11.24 -43.85 16.32
CA GLY A 952 -10.02 -44.09 17.06
C GLY A 952 -9.11 -42.89 17.16
N TYR A 953 -8.20 -42.93 18.12
CA TYR A 953 -7.12 -41.94 18.19
C TYR A 953 -6.05 -42.27 17.16
N VAL A 954 -5.77 -41.33 16.26
CA VAL A 954 -4.89 -41.53 15.11
C VAL A 954 -3.67 -40.64 15.24
N THR A 955 -2.48 -41.20 14.97
CA THR A 955 -1.29 -40.43 14.73
C THR A 955 -0.71 -40.78 13.35
N LEU A 956 -0.44 -39.79 12.52
CA LEU A 956 0.28 -39.94 11.25
C LEU A 956 1.54 -39.10 11.31
N LYS A 957 2.70 -39.72 11.30
CA LYS A 957 4.01 -39.11 11.46
C LYS A 957 4.93 -39.48 10.32
N VAL A 958 5.87 -38.57 10.00
CA VAL A 958 6.91 -38.77 8.98
C VAL A 958 8.26 -38.87 9.64
N PHE A 959 9.09 -39.78 9.12
CA PHE A 959 10.42 -40.09 9.64
C PHE A 959 11.45 -40.10 8.52
N ASP A 960 12.69 -39.72 8.84
CA ASP A 960 13.84 -39.90 7.97
C ASP A 960 14.32 -41.34 7.94
N VAL A 961 15.39 -41.62 7.14
CA VAL A 961 15.97 -42.95 7.01
C VAL A 961 16.63 -43.48 8.30
N LEU A 962 16.94 -42.60 9.25
CA LEU A 962 17.52 -42.96 10.55
C LEU A 962 16.44 -43.22 11.60
N GLY A 963 15.17 -43.08 11.23
CA GLY A 963 14.02 -43.27 12.16
C GLY A 963 13.74 -42.05 13.04
N LYS A 964 14.35 -40.92 12.77
CA LYS A 964 14.06 -39.66 13.47
C LYS A 964 12.73 -39.08 12.92
N GLU A 965 11.82 -38.74 13.82
CA GLU A 965 10.59 -38.05 13.47
C GLU A 965 10.93 -36.64 12.92
N ILE A 966 10.39 -36.30 11.76
CA ILE A 966 10.61 -35.02 11.10
C ILE A 966 9.34 -34.20 10.90
N SER A 967 8.15 -34.84 10.99
CA SER A 967 6.86 -34.19 10.88
C SER A 967 5.75 -35.04 11.47
N THR A 968 4.85 -34.43 12.22
CA THR A 968 3.56 -35.01 12.59
C THR A 968 2.47 -34.40 11.75
N LEU A 969 1.81 -35.18 10.90
CA LEU A 969 0.78 -34.72 9.96
C LEU A 969 -0.63 -34.78 10.60
N MET A 970 -0.82 -35.66 11.57
CA MET A 970 -2.08 -35.83 12.26
C MET A 970 -1.85 -36.43 13.66
N SER A 971 -2.59 -35.90 14.64
CA SER A 971 -2.65 -36.45 15.99
C SER A 971 -4.00 -36.07 16.62
N GLY A 972 -4.92 -37.03 16.75
CA GLY A 972 -6.25 -36.75 17.28
C GLY A 972 -7.24 -37.88 17.05
N THR A 973 -8.43 -37.78 17.66
CA THR A 973 -9.52 -38.75 17.50
C THR A 973 -10.29 -38.48 16.21
N LEU A 974 -10.37 -39.48 15.33
CA LEU A 974 -11.12 -39.40 14.08
C LEU A 974 -12.27 -40.41 14.09
N SER A 975 -13.38 -40.04 13.45
CA SER A 975 -14.53 -40.95 13.23
C SER A 975 -14.17 -42.01 12.18
N ALA A 976 -15.02 -43.06 12.05
CA ALA A 976 -14.89 -43.99 10.94
C ALA A 976 -15.01 -43.27 9.59
N GLY A 977 -14.12 -43.57 8.63
CA GLY A 977 -14.10 -42.89 7.32
C GLY A 977 -12.77 -43.04 6.57
N SER A 978 -12.70 -42.49 5.36
CA SER A 978 -11.47 -42.41 4.56
C SER A 978 -10.90 -41.00 4.64
N TYR A 979 -9.59 -40.86 4.87
CA TYR A 979 -8.90 -39.61 5.11
C TYR A 979 -7.79 -39.37 4.09
N SER A 980 -7.52 -38.10 3.79
CA SER A 980 -6.53 -37.70 2.79
C SER A 980 -5.79 -36.46 3.32
N LEU A 981 -4.48 -36.58 3.54
CA LEU A 981 -3.66 -35.52 4.13
C LEU A 981 -2.51 -35.14 3.16
N PRO A 982 -2.37 -33.87 2.76
CA PRO A 982 -1.21 -33.42 1.99
C PRO A 982 0.01 -33.27 2.89
N TRP A 983 1.19 -33.59 2.35
CA TRP A 983 2.47 -33.29 2.96
C TRP A 983 3.33 -32.48 2.00
N ASN A 984 3.78 -31.30 2.45
CA ASN A 984 4.69 -30.45 1.74
C ASN A 984 6.11 -30.60 2.31
N ALA A 985 7.00 -31.15 1.51
CA ALA A 985 8.38 -31.43 1.88
C ALA A 985 9.37 -30.37 1.36
N VAL A 986 8.93 -29.12 1.15
CA VAL A 986 9.76 -28.03 0.59
C VAL A 986 11.03 -27.75 1.40
N ASN A 987 11.02 -28.03 2.72
CA ASN A 987 12.16 -27.80 3.61
C ASN A 987 13.03 -29.04 3.86
N PHE A 988 12.76 -30.17 3.15
CA PHE A 988 13.47 -31.43 3.35
C PHE A 988 14.32 -31.81 2.13
N ALA A 989 15.46 -32.45 2.36
CA ALA A 989 16.38 -32.87 1.29
C ALA A 989 15.78 -34.01 0.44
N SER A 990 16.17 -34.12 -0.82
CA SER A 990 15.84 -35.29 -1.66
C SER A 990 16.31 -36.55 -0.98
N GLY A 991 15.46 -37.60 -0.96
CA GLY A 991 15.77 -38.82 -0.26
C GLY A 991 14.57 -39.71 0.03
N VAL A 992 14.82 -40.75 0.81
CA VAL A 992 13.82 -41.72 1.26
C VAL A 992 13.29 -41.28 2.62
N TYR A 993 11.97 -41.28 2.73
CA TYR A 993 11.24 -41.00 3.98
C TYR A 993 10.25 -42.12 4.26
N TYR A 994 9.85 -42.27 5.51
CA TYR A 994 8.82 -43.20 5.94
C TYR A 994 7.70 -42.44 6.61
N TYR A 995 6.46 -42.86 6.41
CA TYR A 995 5.32 -42.34 7.16
C TYR A 995 4.62 -43.46 7.89
N LYS A 996 4.26 -43.19 9.12
CA LYS A 996 3.72 -44.17 10.09
C LYS A 996 2.36 -43.68 10.54
N LEU A 997 1.35 -44.51 10.28
CA LEU A 997 0.00 -44.35 10.84
C LEU A 997 -0.11 -45.30 12.06
N ALA A 998 -0.46 -44.78 13.23
CA ALA A 998 -0.83 -45.58 14.39
C ALA A 998 -2.26 -45.23 14.79
N VAL A 999 -3.09 -46.28 15.02
CA VAL A 999 -4.49 -46.18 15.41
C VAL A 999 -4.74 -47.24 16.45
N SER A 1000 -4.99 -46.85 17.70
CA SER A 1000 -5.13 -47.78 18.84
C SER A 1000 -3.89 -48.68 18.95
N ASP A 1001 -4.05 -50.00 18.80
CA ASP A 1001 -3.00 -51.03 18.84
C ASP A 1001 -2.38 -51.35 17.46
N LYS A 1002 -2.88 -50.74 16.39
CA LYS A 1002 -2.44 -50.98 15.01
C LYS A 1002 -1.46 -49.93 14.49
N VAL A 1003 -0.41 -50.43 13.82
CA VAL A 1003 0.62 -49.56 13.24
C VAL A 1003 0.86 -49.96 11.78
N PHE A 1004 0.85 -48.96 10.89
CA PHE A 1004 1.13 -49.16 9.47
C PHE A 1004 2.28 -48.21 9.09
N VAL A 1005 3.21 -48.69 8.26
CA VAL A 1005 4.35 -47.91 7.79
C VAL A 1005 4.48 -48.07 6.28
N LYS A 1006 4.75 -46.97 5.58
CA LYS A 1006 5.07 -46.99 4.15
C LYS A 1006 6.25 -46.08 3.83
N LYS A 1007 6.93 -46.39 2.73
CA LYS A 1007 8.06 -45.61 2.19
C LYS A 1007 7.60 -44.63 1.14
N MET A 1008 8.21 -43.46 1.12
CA MET A 1008 8.04 -42.44 0.06
C MET A 1008 9.39 -41.86 -0.37
N ILE A 1009 9.47 -41.31 -1.59
CA ILE A 1009 10.71 -40.78 -2.18
C ILE A 1009 10.46 -39.36 -2.60
N LEU A 1010 11.20 -38.43 -1.99
CA LEU A 1010 11.25 -37.01 -2.38
C LEU A 1010 12.37 -36.85 -3.42
N MET A 1011 12.03 -36.32 -4.59
CA MET A 1011 12.96 -36.00 -5.66
C MET A 1011 12.78 -34.50 -6.01
N ARG A 1012 13.82 -33.72 -5.79
CA ARG A 1012 13.91 -32.35 -6.26
C ARG A 1012 14.61 -32.26 -7.60
#